data_79e4d33d33efbd0dfed667c9ae36d9a4
#
_entry.id   79e4d33d33efbd0dfed667c9ae36d9a4
#
_cell.length_a   1.000
_cell.length_b   1.000
_cell.length_c   1.000
_cell.angle_alpha   90.00
_cell.angle_beta   90.00
_cell.angle_gamma   90.00
#
_symmetry.space_group_name_H-M   'P 1'
#
loop_
_entity.id
_entity.type
_entity.pdbx_description
1 polymer ?
#
loop_
_entity_poly.entity_id
_entity_poly.type
_entity_poly.pdbx_seq_one_letter_code
_entity_poly.pdbx_strand_id
1 'polypeptide(L)'
;MNTSNSRREPQHAPRSGREPEEMQESREKKKHPLLRFIGRTIATLLCLGVMAGSLLAVGAVYYVVQATANDGDLLDLDNIELSQSSVVMATDPDTGAQVEYATLRSSNSHRVWADLEQIPANLQYAFICTEDKDFYNEPGVNFKRTIGAMINEYLLPIYSSKQGASTLEQQLIKNLTDDNSASGIEGALRKLREIYRALCLSRSYSKETILEAYLNTISFTGTIQGVQTAANEYFNKDVSQLTLWECASIASITKNPTNYNPYTNPENLINRRNFLMYNMWQQGVISEEEYRNAAAQPLVLAEEEDSKKNSSVTSYFTDALFTELVQDIMTKENISESEAQKLLYTGGFTVEATVNTKVQSAMENLMLNANDAYFPAGWHEEEVTSISDDDVQVMNDDGTPKTRTGDDGTVYYYRNVRTQAAMVTLDYDGNVIAIVGGLGEKTRSLSLNRAYSVTRQTGSTIKPIGAYALGIEYGLVNWSTMLNNSPLYQKQDMVIRDEDYCRKNGLMGLSDKQLRAYPNAWRSWPRNYGGNYGDHSDIPLWNGLARSLNTIAIRVGDLVGASNIFNFVYNTLQLNTLDPVNDVGLAQMVMGSQTHGVTPTALAAAFQIFYDGQYTTPHLYTRVLDRDGNIYLENNATSYQALTPDTAYVMNRLLKNVLYSSVGTAGGRYPNSNGMESFGKTGTASDEKDLWFVGGTPYYVTAVWWGYDAPYDMTKTLGKQQAKTRTCVMAWKALMEQVQADLPYKAFPSSAGVVERRYCTQSGLLAGGSCPSTAVGYYRADDLPAACNYSHAAAPAAPAADAADAAPEQTVIPADTSNLDTE
;
A
#
# COMPACT_ATOMS: atom_id res chain seq x y z
N MET A 1 61.62 -25.50 -55.58
CA MET A 1 62.01 -26.14 -56.81
C MET A 1 61.32 -25.37 -57.93
N ASN A 2 62.10 -24.53 -58.53
CA ASN A 2 62.57 -24.52 -59.89
C ASN A 2 61.43 -24.47 -60.91
N THR A 3 61.38 -23.68 -61.91
CA THR A 3 62.25 -22.77 -62.73
C THR A 3 61.34 -22.35 -63.88
N SER A 4 61.37 -21.12 -64.23
CA SER A 4 62.20 -20.34 -65.15
C SER A 4 61.67 -20.22 -66.63
N ASN A 5 61.62 -18.94 -67.08
CA ASN A 5 62.16 -18.45 -68.32
C ASN A 5 61.36 -18.77 -69.61
N SER A 6 61.27 -17.96 -70.60
CA SER A 6 62.06 -16.76 -71.05
C SER A 6 61.44 -16.21 -72.40
N ARG A 7 61.52 -14.92 -72.61
CA ARG A 7 61.97 -14.10 -73.76
C ARG A 7 61.59 -14.59 -75.21
N ARG A 8 61.08 -13.64 -76.01
CA ARG A 8 61.82 -12.87 -76.98
C ARG A 8 60.97 -12.02 -77.90
N GLU A 9 61.24 -10.72 -78.04
CA GLU A 9 61.12 -9.89 -79.26
C GLU A 9 62.05 -10.39 -80.36
N PRO A 10 62.09 -9.86 -81.62
CA PRO A 10 61.94 -8.50 -82.10
C PRO A 10 61.42 -8.26 -83.53
N GLN A 11 61.10 -7.03 -83.89
CA GLN A 11 61.48 -6.16 -85.08
C GLN A 11 61.02 -6.53 -86.42
N HIS A 12 60.39 -5.62 -87.18
CA HIS A 12 60.90 -4.69 -88.27
C HIS A 12 59.82 -4.04 -89.10
N ALA A 13 59.91 -2.72 -89.29
CA ALA A 13 59.26 -1.88 -90.30
C ALA A 13 59.97 -2.10 -91.67
N PRO A 14 59.64 -1.55 -92.86
CA PRO A 14 59.06 -0.16 -93.01
C PRO A 14 58.27 0.09 -94.35
N ARG A 15 57.76 1.35 -94.49
CA ARG A 15 57.56 2.24 -95.64
C ARG A 15 56.39 1.86 -96.67
N SER A 16 55.65 2.78 -97.28
CA SER A 16 55.52 4.16 -97.63
C SER A 16 54.30 4.37 -98.49
N GLY A 17 53.80 5.64 -98.58
CA GLY A 17 52.78 5.96 -99.55
C GLY A 17 51.93 7.14 -99.18
N ARG A 18 52.19 8.23 -99.80
CA ARG A 18 51.60 9.62 -99.69
C ARG A 18 50.11 9.72 -100.11
N GLU A 19 49.38 10.51 -99.28
CA GLU A 19 48.49 11.66 -99.47
C GLU A 19 47.31 11.54 -100.54
N PRO A 20 46.18 12.41 -100.51
CA PRO A 20 46.09 13.72 -99.82
C PRO A 20 44.86 14.00 -98.90
N GLU A 21 44.85 15.10 -98.32
CA GLU A 21 43.93 15.84 -97.46
C GLU A 21 42.43 15.84 -97.92
N GLU A 22 41.54 15.65 -96.96
CA GLU A 22 40.26 16.29 -96.86
C GLU A 22 40.01 16.77 -95.43
N MET A 23 39.82 18.10 -95.31
CA MET A 23 39.41 18.77 -94.08
C MET A 23 38.05 18.36 -93.58
N GLN A 24 37.99 17.71 -92.42
CA GLN A 24 36.73 17.68 -91.69
C GLN A 24 36.89 18.50 -90.38
N GLU A 25 36.08 19.56 -90.37
CA GLU A 25 35.89 20.44 -89.15
C GLU A 25 35.51 19.67 -87.92
N SER A 26 36.37 19.63 -86.96
CA SER A 26 36.05 19.14 -85.60
C SER A 26 35.15 20.17 -84.92
N ARG A 27 33.87 19.89 -84.79
CA ARG A 27 32.96 20.60 -83.86
C ARG A 27 33.45 20.31 -82.48
N GLU A 28 34.13 21.22 -81.79
CA GLU A 28 34.34 21.29 -80.42
C GLU A 28 33.00 21.43 -79.64
N LYS A 29 32.60 20.35 -79.00
CA LYS A 29 31.51 20.40 -78.05
C LYS A 29 31.91 21.34 -76.94
N LYS A 30 31.39 22.51 -76.86
CA LYS A 30 31.46 23.46 -75.73
C LYS A 30 30.99 22.74 -74.49
N LYS A 31 31.91 22.25 -73.68
CA LYS A 31 31.64 21.71 -72.35
C LYS A 31 31.22 22.89 -71.47
N HIS A 32 29.92 22.94 -71.06
CA HIS A 32 29.37 23.97 -70.18
C HIS A 32 30.05 23.86 -68.80
N PRO A 33 30.87 24.83 -68.41
CA PRO A 33 31.61 24.78 -67.10
C PRO A 33 30.67 24.80 -65.92
N LEU A 34 29.46 25.37 -66.11
CA LEU A 34 28.40 25.41 -65.07
C LEU A 34 27.87 24.01 -64.73
N LEU A 35 27.63 23.16 -65.73
CA LEU A 35 27.13 21.77 -65.52
C LEU A 35 28.18 20.89 -64.77
N ARG A 36 29.48 21.12 -65.03
CA ARG A 36 30.57 20.43 -64.32
C ARG A 36 30.71 20.94 -62.86
N PHE A 37 30.50 22.24 -62.63
CA PHE A 37 30.49 22.83 -61.32
C PHE A 37 29.31 22.29 -60.52
N ILE A 38 28.10 22.32 -61.03
CA ILE A 38 26.89 21.77 -60.40
C ILE A 38 27.05 20.27 -60.12
N GLY A 39 27.56 19.48 -61.07
CA GLY A 39 27.81 18.05 -60.88
C GLY A 39 28.85 17.76 -59.78
N ARG A 40 29.93 18.57 -59.69
CA ARG A 40 30.92 18.42 -58.61
C ARG A 40 30.34 18.83 -57.24
N THR A 41 29.54 19.90 -57.16
CA THR A 41 28.89 20.35 -55.95
C THR A 41 27.91 19.31 -55.43
N ILE A 42 27.08 18.73 -56.31
CA ILE A 42 26.15 17.65 -55.96
C ILE A 42 26.93 16.40 -55.49
N ALA A 43 28.00 16.01 -56.17
CA ALA A 43 28.83 14.88 -55.76
C ALA A 43 29.50 15.12 -54.40
N THR A 44 30.02 16.36 -54.17
CA THR A 44 30.61 16.73 -52.85
C THR A 44 29.54 16.68 -51.72
N LEU A 45 28.33 17.23 -51.98
CA LEU A 45 27.26 17.18 -51.02
C LEU A 45 26.80 15.74 -50.74
N LEU A 46 26.75 14.88 -51.75
CA LEU A 46 26.48 13.45 -51.60
C LEU A 46 27.56 12.75 -50.79
N CYS A 47 28.84 13.01 -51.05
CA CYS A 47 29.94 12.46 -50.26
C CYS A 47 29.93 12.94 -48.80
N LEU A 48 29.64 14.23 -48.57
CA LEU A 48 29.48 14.77 -47.22
C LEU A 48 28.27 14.13 -46.49
N GLY A 49 27.17 13.94 -47.20
CA GLY A 49 26.00 13.24 -46.69
C GLY A 49 26.28 11.78 -46.31
N VAL A 50 27.04 11.05 -47.18
CA VAL A 50 27.46 9.68 -46.88
C VAL A 50 28.44 9.63 -45.67
N MET A 51 29.39 10.55 -45.59
CA MET A 51 30.30 10.64 -44.47
C MET A 51 29.56 10.95 -43.14
N ALA A 52 28.68 11.94 -43.17
CA ALA A 52 27.85 12.27 -42.00
C ALA A 52 26.97 11.11 -41.57
N GLY A 53 26.34 10.44 -42.54
CA GLY A 53 25.54 9.22 -42.29
C GLY A 53 26.36 8.06 -41.74
N SER A 54 27.58 7.87 -42.20
CA SER A 54 28.51 6.85 -41.69
C SER A 54 28.95 7.14 -40.27
N LEU A 55 29.23 8.40 -39.91
CA LEU A 55 29.58 8.81 -38.55
C LEU A 55 28.40 8.62 -37.61
N LEU A 56 27.18 8.97 -38.03
CA LEU A 56 25.95 8.71 -37.25
C LEU A 56 25.71 7.20 -37.03
N ALA A 57 25.94 6.40 -38.06
CA ALA A 57 25.82 4.94 -37.97
C ALA A 57 26.82 4.32 -36.98
N VAL A 58 28.09 4.79 -37.02
CA VAL A 58 29.12 4.34 -36.05
C VAL A 58 28.74 4.76 -34.63
N GLY A 59 28.29 6.02 -34.46
CA GLY A 59 27.82 6.50 -33.16
C GLY A 59 26.61 5.70 -32.61
N ALA A 60 25.66 5.34 -33.47
CA ALA A 60 24.52 4.51 -33.11
C ALA A 60 24.92 3.10 -32.70
N VAL A 61 25.86 2.47 -33.44
CA VAL A 61 26.41 1.15 -33.08
C VAL A 61 27.15 1.21 -31.76
N TYR A 62 28.00 2.21 -31.55
CA TYR A 62 28.72 2.40 -30.29
C TYR A 62 27.74 2.55 -29.11
N TYR A 63 26.71 3.40 -29.28
CA TYR A 63 25.65 3.58 -28.27
C TYR A 63 24.95 2.27 -27.94
N VAL A 64 24.51 1.52 -28.96
CA VAL A 64 23.79 0.25 -28.76
C VAL A 64 24.67 -0.75 -28.00
N VAL A 65 25.93 -0.91 -28.39
CA VAL A 65 26.87 -1.82 -27.73
C VAL A 65 27.09 -1.45 -26.26
N GLN A 66 27.21 -0.15 -25.94
CA GLN A 66 27.35 0.31 -24.56
C GLN A 66 26.05 0.12 -23.76
N ALA A 67 24.89 0.47 -24.36
CA ALA A 67 23.60 0.39 -23.69
C ALA A 67 23.12 -1.05 -23.47
N THR A 68 23.67 -2.03 -24.18
CA THR A 68 23.31 -3.47 -24.10
C THR A 68 24.45 -4.33 -23.53
N ALA A 69 25.51 -3.71 -22.98
CA ALA A 69 26.68 -4.43 -22.46
C ALA A 69 26.35 -5.35 -21.28
N ASN A 70 25.32 -5.04 -20.52
CA ASN A 70 24.88 -5.78 -19.32
C ASN A 70 23.61 -6.62 -19.57
N ASP A 71 23.20 -6.83 -20.82
CA ASP A 71 21.95 -7.55 -21.14
C ASP A 71 22.11 -9.10 -21.03
N GLY A 72 23.23 -9.62 -20.57
CA GLY A 72 23.47 -11.07 -20.51
C GLY A 72 22.37 -11.84 -19.80
N ASP A 73 22.01 -11.41 -18.62
CA ASP A 73 20.97 -12.05 -17.81
C ASP A 73 19.54 -11.75 -18.33
N LEU A 74 19.36 -10.64 -19.01
CA LEU A 74 18.06 -10.21 -19.54
C LEU A 74 17.62 -11.01 -20.76
N LEU A 75 18.58 -11.55 -21.52
CA LEU A 75 18.38 -12.33 -22.74
C LEU A 75 18.56 -13.83 -22.52
N ASP A 76 18.73 -14.27 -21.28
CA ASP A 76 18.86 -15.67 -20.93
C ASP A 76 17.47 -16.30 -20.84
N LEU A 77 17.03 -16.93 -21.95
CA LEU A 77 15.75 -17.61 -22.01
C LEU A 77 15.71 -18.87 -21.15
N ASP A 78 16.85 -19.48 -20.87
CA ASP A 78 16.93 -20.68 -20.03
C ASP A 78 16.63 -20.35 -18.55
N ASN A 79 16.89 -19.10 -18.13
CA ASN A 79 16.56 -18.60 -16.79
C ASN A 79 15.13 -18.04 -16.68
N ILE A 80 14.40 -17.84 -17.76
CA ILE A 80 12.96 -17.49 -17.70
C ILE A 80 12.14 -18.63 -17.08
N GLU A 81 12.50 -19.87 -17.35
CA GLU A 81 11.91 -21.06 -16.74
C GLU A 81 12.22 -21.19 -15.23
N LEU A 82 13.34 -20.61 -14.78
CA LEU A 82 13.81 -20.67 -13.39
C LEU A 82 13.24 -19.58 -12.48
N SER A 83 12.42 -18.67 -12.99
CA SER A 83 11.77 -17.66 -12.14
C SER A 83 10.70 -18.32 -11.26
N GLN A 84 11.10 -18.73 -10.06
CA GLN A 84 10.19 -19.26 -9.05
C GLN A 84 9.55 -18.12 -8.28
N SER A 85 8.23 -18.19 -8.11
CA SER A 85 7.52 -17.25 -7.24
C SER A 85 8.00 -17.39 -5.80
N SER A 86 8.15 -16.26 -5.10
CA SER A 86 8.46 -16.30 -3.68
C SER A 86 7.23 -16.72 -2.88
N VAL A 87 7.44 -17.47 -1.81
CA VAL A 87 6.39 -18.04 -0.97
C VAL A 87 6.43 -17.40 0.41
N VAL A 88 5.26 -17.00 0.91
CA VAL A 88 5.08 -16.50 2.27
C VAL A 88 4.61 -17.65 3.14
N MET A 89 5.39 -17.96 4.17
CA MET A 89 5.09 -18.98 5.16
C MET A 89 4.57 -18.31 6.44
N ALA A 90 3.58 -18.91 7.05
CA ALA A 90 3.08 -18.54 8.38
C ALA A 90 3.25 -19.70 9.34
N THR A 91 3.43 -19.40 10.63
CA THR A 91 3.36 -20.42 11.65
C THR A 91 1.90 -20.70 12.01
N ASP A 92 1.45 -21.92 11.81
CA ASP A 92 0.12 -22.37 12.25
C ASP A 92 0.03 -22.28 13.77
N PRO A 93 -0.92 -21.50 14.32
CA PRO A 93 -0.97 -21.22 15.76
C PRO A 93 -1.37 -22.43 16.61
N ASP A 94 -1.96 -23.48 16.02
CA ASP A 94 -2.39 -24.68 16.75
C ASP A 94 -1.33 -25.77 16.76
N THR A 95 -0.60 -25.93 15.66
CA THR A 95 0.37 -27.02 15.47
C THR A 95 1.81 -26.55 15.58
N GLY A 96 2.09 -25.25 15.44
CA GLY A 96 3.43 -24.68 15.34
C GLY A 96 4.14 -25.01 14.02
N ALA A 97 3.44 -25.63 13.06
CA ALA A 97 4.01 -25.99 11.76
C ALA A 97 4.05 -24.76 10.83
N GLN A 98 5.08 -24.72 9.95
CA GLN A 98 5.11 -23.76 8.87
C GLN A 98 4.12 -24.19 7.78
N VAL A 99 3.22 -23.29 7.40
CA VAL A 99 2.22 -23.49 6.36
C VAL A 99 2.33 -22.36 5.33
N GLU A 100 2.08 -22.69 4.08
CA GLU A 100 2.01 -21.66 3.04
C GLU A 100 0.81 -20.75 3.30
N TYR A 101 1.07 -19.45 3.43
CA TYR A 101 0.06 -18.43 3.63
C TYR A 101 -0.30 -17.71 2.34
N ALA A 102 0.70 -17.38 1.53
CA ALA A 102 0.52 -16.72 0.24
C ALA A 102 1.71 -16.99 -0.68
N THR A 103 1.48 -16.89 -1.98
CA THR A 103 2.56 -16.82 -2.97
C THR A 103 2.65 -15.40 -3.50
N LEU A 104 3.84 -14.80 -3.46
CA LEU A 104 4.08 -13.47 -4.03
C LEU A 104 4.24 -13.62 -5.55
N ARG A 105 3.21 -13.19 -6.27
CA ARG A 105 3.19 -13.18 -7.73
C ARG A 105 3.02 -11.74 -8.18
N SER A 106 3.72 -11.34 -9.24
CA SER A 106 3.40 -10.06 -9.89
C SER A 106 1.92 -10.07 -10.28
N SER A 107 1.23 -8.98 -10.12
CA SER A 107 -0.11 -8.80 -10.72
C SER A 107 -0.09 -9.05 -12.24
N ASN A 108 1.12 -9.00 -12.82
CA ASN A 108 1.40 -9.36 -14.21
C ASN A 108 1.84 -10.83 -14.38
N SER A 109 1.88 -11.67 -13.35
CA SER A 109 2.43 -13.02 -13.40
C SER A 109 1.45 -14.10 -12.92
N HIS A 110 0.22 -14.08 -13.44
CA HIS A 110 -0.50 -15.33 -13.64
C HIS A 110 0.16 -16.08 -14.81
N ARG A 111 1.47 -16.36 -14.69
CA ARG A 111 2.23 -17.03 -15.72
C ARG A 111 2.31 -18.50 -15.37
N VAL A 112 1.44 -19.30 -15.97
CA VAL A 112 1.61 -20.74 -15.99
C VAL A 112 2.39 -21.03 -17.27
N TRP A 113 3.64 -21.51 -17.13
CA TRP A 113 4.47 -21.89 -18.26
C TRP A 113 3.87 -23.12 -18.94
N ALA A 114 3.83 -23.13 -20.27
CA ALA A 114 3.47 -24.27 -21.08
C ALA A 114 4.62 -24.56 -22.06
N ASP A 115 5.11 -25.79 -22.07
CA ASP A 115 6.10 -26.24 -23.04
C ASP A 115 5.52 -26.13 -24.46
N LEU A 116 6.34 -25.82 -25.43
CA LEU A 116 5.89 -25.64 -26.81
C LEU A 116 5.11 -26.84 -27.35
N GLU A 117 5.47 -28.04 -26.89
CA GLU A 117 4.80 -29.29 -27.26
C GLU A 117 3.36 -29.40 -26.72
N GLN A 118 3.07 -28.72 -25.61
CA GLN A 118 1.72 -28.65 -25.00
C GLN A 118 0.84 -27.60 -25.69
N ILE A 119 1.46 -26.60 -26.33
CA ILE A 119 0.75 -25.52 -27.01
C ILE A 119 0.27 -26.01 -28.38
N PRO A 120 -1.04 -26.02 -28.68
CA PRO A 120 -1.56 -26.49 -29.99
C PRO A 120 -0.91 -25.81 -31.19
N ALA A 121 -0.58 -26.55 -32.20
CA ALA A 121 -0.02 -25.99 -33.46
C ALA A 121 -0.90 -24.87 -34.03
N ASN A 122 -2.23 -24.99 -33.95
CA ASN A 122 -3.17 -23.95 -34.35
C ASN A 122 -2.96 -22.62 -33.64
N LEU A 123 -2.58 -22.64 -32.31
CA LEU A 123 -2.30 -21.44 -31.57
C LEU A 123 -0.95 -20.84 -31.98
N GLN A 124 0.08 -21.68 -32.12
CA GLN A 124 1.40 -21.25 -32.59
C GLN A 124 1.29 -20.53 -33.95
N TYR A 125 0.63 -21.17 -34.91
CA TYR A 125 0.45 -20.59 -36.24
C TYR A 125 -0.50 -19.41 -36.30
N ALA A 126 -1.48 -19.30 -35.38
CA ALA A 126 -2.31 -18.11 -35.26
C ALA A 126 -1.48 -16.86 -34.98
N PHE A 127 -0.50 -16.96 -34.10
CA PHE A 127 0.44 -15.87 -33.80
C PHE A 127 1.40 -15.61 -34.98
N ILE A 128 2.02 -16.65 -35.50
CA ILE A 128 2.95 -16.54 -36.65
C ILE A 128 2.27 -15.89 -37.84
N CYS A 129 1.10 -16.38 -38.27
CA CYS A 129 0.37 -15.85 -39.43
C CYS A 129 -0.05 -14.40 -39.27
N THR A 130 -0.29 -13.94 -38.02
CA THR A 130 -0.80 -12.61 -37.75
C THR A 130 0.33 -11.60 -37.51
N GLU A 131 1.33 -11.97 -36.74
CA GLU A 131 2.36 -11.07 -36.27
C GLU A 131 3.61 -11.13 -37.15
N ASP A 132 4.01 -12.34 -37.58
CA ASP A 132 5.29 -12.54 -38.27
C ASP A 132 5.33 -13.78 -39.19
N LYS A 133 4.70 -13.69 -40.31
CA LYS A 133 4.59 -14.80 -41.26
C LYS A 133 5.93 -15.35 -41.81
N ASP A 134 7.00 -14.58 -41.70
CA ASP A 134 8.34 -14.95 -42.15
C ASP A 134 9.24 -15.43 -40.99
N PHE A 135 8.71 -15.60 -39.78
CA PHE A 135 9.41 -15.91 -38.52
C PHE A 135 10.49 -16.97 -38.64
N TYR A 136 10.18 -18.12 -39.26
CA TYR A 136 11.16 -19.21 -39.42
C TYR A 136 12.26 -18.93 -40.46
N ASN A 137 12.08 -17.94 -41.35
CA ASN A 137 12.96 -17.63 -42.45
C ASN A 137 13.83 -16.38 -42.24
N GLU A 138 13.58 -15.60 -41.20
CA GLU A 138 14.32 -14.36 -40.94
C GLU A 138 15.26 -14.42 -39.74
N PRO A 139 16.34 -13.63 -39.74
CA PRO A 139 17.36 -13.66 -38.65
C PRO A 139 16.96 -12.87 -37.41
N GLY A 140 15.69 -12.82 -37.04
CA GLY A 140 15.16 -12.07 -35.86
C GLY A 140 14.68 -10.66 -36.20
N VAL A 141 14.95 -10.14 -37.40
CA VAL A 141 14.50 -8.81 -37.85
C VAL A 141 14.17 -8.86 -39.33
N ASN A 142 13.01 -8.39 -39.70
CA ASN A 142 12.65 -8.19 -41.13
C ASN A 142 13.18 -6.86 -41.64
N PHE A 143 14.43 -6.84 -42.11
CA PHE A 143 15.09 -5.59 -42.55
C PHE A 143 14.30 -4.83 -43.61
N LYS A 144 13.64 -5.51 -44.57
CA LYS A 144 12.87 -4.85 -45.62
C LYS A 144 11.66 -4.10 -45.03
N ARG A 145 10.91 -4.74 -44.15
CA ARG A 145 9.74 -4.11 -43.46
C ARG A 145 10.19 -3.00 -42.51
N THR A 146 11.26 -3.25 -41.74
CA THR A 146 11.79 -2.30 -40.74
C THR A 146 12.31 -1.01 -41.39
N ILE A 147 13.12 -1.11 -42.47
CA ILE A 147 13.60 0.05 -43.24
C ILE A 147 12.43 0.79 -43.88
N GLY A 148 11.48 0.07 -44.47
CA GLY A 148 10.27 0.66 -45.04
C GLY A 148 9.44 1.47 -44.05
N ALA A 149 9.27 0.93 -42.86
CA ALA A 149 8.55 1.60 -41.77
C ALA A 149 9.31 2.83 -41.25
N MET A 150 10.66 2.76 -41.11
CA MET A 150 11.49 3.90 -40.71
C MET A 150 11.45 5.04 -41.75
N ILE A 151 11.50 4.71 -43.05
CA ILE A 151 11.38 5.72 -44.11
C ILE A 151 10.00 6.38 -44.06
N ASN A 152 8.95 5.57 -43.84
CA ASN A 152 7.58 6.10 -43.76
C ASN A 152 7.33 6.98 -42.53
N GLU A 153 7.96 6.67 -41.42
CA GLU A 153 7.74 7.40 -40.16
C GLU A 153 8.61 8.68 -40.06
N TYR A 154 9.86 8.64 -40.54
CA TYR A 154 10.83 9.72 -40.29
C TYR A 154 11.23 10.52 -41.53
N LEU A 155 11.02 10.00 -42.76
CA LEU A 155 11.51 10.65 -43.98
C LEU A 155 10.42 11.07 -44.97
N LEU A 156 9.53 10.16 -45.33
CA LEU A 156 8.47 10.42 -46.33
C LEU A 156 7.25 9.52 -46.03
N PRO A 157 6.12 10.09 -45.58
CA PRO A 157 4.88 9.31 -45.37
C PRO A 157 4.31 8.81 -46.70
N ILE A 158 4.78 7.66 -47.18
CA ILE A 158 4.40 7.04 -48.45
C ILE A 158 3.11 6.21 -48.28
N TYR A 159 2.86 5.69 -47.08
CA TYR A 159 1.69 4.83 -46.80
C TYR A 159 0.78 5.52 -45.77
N SER A 160 -0.52 5.50 -46.01
CA SER A 160 -1.55 6.11 -45.16
C SER A 160 -1.88 5.29 -43.90
N SER A 161 -1.34 4.05 -43.77
CA SER A 161 -1.51 3.21 -42.56
C SER A 161 -0.18 2.78 -42.00
N LYS A 162 -0.05 2.83 -40.64
CA LYS A 162 1.08 2.26 -39.93
C LYS A 162 1.05 0.73 -40.10
N GLN A 163 1.92 0.18 -40.95
CA GLN A 163 2.11 -1.27 -41.04
C GLN A 163 3.00 -1.73 -39.88
N GLY A 164 2.55 -2.75 -39.15
CA GLY A 164 3.37 -3.42 -38.14
C GLY A 164 4.61 -4.05 -38.81
N ALA A 165 5.79 -3.63 -38.38
CA ALA A 165 7.07 -4.09 -38.93
C ALA A 165 7.91 -4.88 -37.93
N SER A 166 7.44 -5.07 -36.70
CA SER A 166 8.14 -5.80 -35.61
C SER A 166 7.97 -7.31 -35.80
N THR A 167 9.04 -8.05 -35.55
CA THR A 167 9.06 -9.53 -35.55
C THR A 167 8.66 -10.09 -34.19
N LEU A 168 8.45 -11.41 -34.08
CA LEU A 168 8.18 -12.05 -32.78
C LEU A 168 9.34 -11.87 -31.80
N GLU A 169 10.59 -11.92 -32.26
CA GLU A 169 11.77 -11.67 -31.44
C GLU A 169 11.78 -10.23 -30.90
N GLN A 170 11.44 -9.25 -31.74
CA GLN A 170 11.36 -7.86 -31.29
C GLN A 170 10.23 -7.63 -30.28
N GLN A 171 9.11 -8.34 -30.45
CA GLN A 171 8.03 -8.30 -29.48
C GLN A 171 8.40 -9.01 -28.18
N LEU A 172 9.11 -10.14 -28.26
CA LEU A 172 9.63 -10.83 -27.06
C LEU A 172 10.59 -9.93 -26.29
N ILE A 173 11.56 -9.29 -26.97
CA ILE A 173 12.46 -8.31 -26.33
C ILE A 173 11.67 -7.21 -25.62
N LYS A 174 10.64 -6.66 -26.26
CA LYS A 174 9.77 -5.66 -25.66
C LYS A 174 9.07 -6.17 -24.40
N ASN A 175 8.60 -7.41 -24.40
CA ASN A 175 7.95 -8.03 -23.24
C ASN A 175 8.92 -8.31 -22.09
N LEU A 176 10.19 -8.57 -22.38
CA LEU A 176 11.23 -8.86 -21.39
C LEU A 176 11.86 -7.60 -20.80
N THR A 177 11.90 -6.50 -21.55
CA THR A 177 12.65 -5.28 -21.15
C THR A 177 11.81 -4.16 -20.58
N ASP A 178 10.48 -4.23 -20.66
CA ASP A 178 9.51 -3.19 -20.26
C ASP A 178 9.82 -1.77 -20.80
N ASP A 179 10.65 -1.68 -21.86
CA ASP A 179 11.12 -0.44 -22.47
C ASP A 179 10.04 0.15 -23.38
N ASN A 180 8.94 0.66 -22.74
CA ASN A 180 7.71 1.04 -23.46
C ASN A 180 7.54 2.55 -23.72
N SER A 181 8.34 3.44 -23.13
CA SER A 181 7.89 4.80 -22.82
C SER A 181 8.49 5.93 -23.64
N ALA A 182 9.27 5.70 -24.70
CA ALA A 182 9.97 6.79 -25.38
C ALA A 182 9.39 7.16 -26.75
N SER A 183 9.23 8.47 -26.99
CA SER A 183 8.90 9.08 -28.29
C SER A 183 10.07 9.95 -28.80
N GLY A 184 10.06 10.30 -30.09
CA GLY A 184 11.12 11.12 -30.68
C GLY A 184 12.46 10.38 -30.81
N ILE A 185 13.57 11.06 -30.49
CA ILE A 185 14.92 10.51 -30.63
C ILE A 185 15.13 9.30 -29.71
N GLU A 186 14.64 9.35 -28.48
CA GLU A 186 14.74 8.23 -27.53
C GLU A 186 13.96 7.00 -28.06
N GLY A 187 12.79 7.20 -28.67
CA GLY A 187 12.04 6.13 -29.32
C GLY A 187 12.82 5.47 -30.47
N ALA A 188 13.60 6.24 -31.24
CA ALA A 188 14.47 5.72 -32.29
C ALA A 188 15.67 4.93 -31.70
N LEU A 189 16.29 5.41 -30.64
CA LEU A 189 17.38 4.73 -29.92
C LEU A 189 16.90 3.43 -29.29
N ARG A 190 15.72 3.44 -28.68
CA ARG A 190 15.05 2.23 -28.17
C ARG A 190 14.87 1.19 -29.28
N LYS A 191 14.36 1.61 -30.45
CA LYS A 191 14.15 0.68 -31.57
C LYS A 191 15.46 0.10 -32.09
N LEU A 192 16.56 0.83 -32.00
CA LEU A 192 17.90 0.29 -32.35
C LEU A 192 18.36 -0.75 -31.31
N ARG A 193 18.16 -0.52 -30.02
CA ARG A 193 18.44 -1.52 -28.97
C ARG A 193 17.61 -2.79 -29.20
N GLU A 194 16.32 -2.64 -29.43
CA GLU A 194 15.38 -3.75 -29.72
C GLU A 194 15.84 -4.58 -30.93
N ILE A 195 16.23 -3.94 -32.04
CA ILE A 195 16.74 -4.62 -33.25
C ILE A 195 18.00 -5.42 -32.92
N TYR A 196 18.95 -4.81 -32.22
CA TYR A 196 20.20 -5.48 -31.85
C TYR A 196 19.96 -6.68 -30.94
N ARG A 197 19.14 -6.52 -29.89
CA ARG A 197 18.77 -7.59 -28.97
C ARG A 197 18.05 -8.75 -29.68
N ALA A 198 17.13 -8.46 -30.61
CA ALA A 198 16.45 -9.47 -31.42
C ALA A 198 17.40 -10.27 -32.32
N LEU A 199 18.44 -9.64 -32.89
CA LEU A 199 19.48 -10.31 -33.66
C LEU A 199 20.38 -11.20 -32.76
N CYS A 200 20.70 -10.75 -31.56
CA CYS A 200 21.45 -11.55 -30.57
C CYS A 200 20.63 -12.76 -30.14
N LEU A 201 19.37 -12.55 -29.78
CA LEU A 201 18.46 -13.61 -29.35
C LEU A 201 18.30 -14.69 -30.43
N SER A 202 18.06 -14.30 -31.68
CA SER A 202 17.90 -15.25 -32.83
C SER A 202 19.20 -15.98 -33.20
N ARG A 203 20.36 -15.53 -32.69
CA ARG A 203 21.64 -16.26 -32.84
C ARG A 203 21.91 -17.23 -31.69
N SER A 204 21.40 -16.95 -30.52
CA SER A 204 21.68 -17.70 -29.28
C SER A 204 20.71 -18.87 -29.11
N TYR A 205 19.46 -18.72 -29.57
CA TYR A 205 18.37 -19.67 -29.31
C TYR A 205 17.70 -20.14 -30.60
N SER A 206 17.10 -21.34 -30.55
CA SER A 206 16.29 -21.88 -31.66
C SER A 206 15.01 -21.07 -31.85
N LYS A 207 14.39 -21.16 -33.01
CA LYS A 207 13.09 -20.52 -33.29
C LYS A 207 11.98 -21.05 -32.38
N GLU A 208 12.06 -22.36 -32.09
CA GLU A 208 11.15 -23.06 -31.19
C GLU A 208 11.24 -22.48 -29.77
N THR A 209 12.46 -22.36 -29.21
CA THR A 209 12.70 -21.75 -27.90
C THR A 209 12.22 -20.31 -27.83
N ILE A 210 12.46 -19.52 -28.87
CA ILE A 210 12.00 -18.13 -28.97
C ILE A 210 10.47 -18.04 -29.02
N LEU A 211 9.82 -18.93 -29.79
CA LEU A 211 8.36 -18.97 -29.88
C LEU A 211 7.73 -19.38 -28.55
N GLU A 212 8.30 -20.35 -27.87
CA GLU A 212 7.87 -20.80 -26.55
C GLU A 212 7.94 -19.65 -25.54
N ALA A 213 9.08 -18.98 -25.45
CA ALA A 213 9.26 -17.82 -24.57
C ALA A 213 8.28 -16.68 -24.93
N TYR A 214 8.05 -16.42 -26.22
CA TYR A 214 7.09 -15.42 -26.67
C TYR A 214 5.67 -15.74 -26.21
N LEU A 215 5.19 -16.97 -26.46
CA LEU A 215 3.85 -17.41 -26.12
C LEU A 215 3.59 -17.43 -24.60
N ASN A 216 4.64 -17.67 -23.81
CA ASN A 216 4.57 -17.64 -22.36
C ASN A 216 4.76 -16.24 -21.75
N THR A 217 5.20 -15.22 -22.53
CA THR A 217 5.47 -13.86 -22.02
C THR A 217 4.54 -12.80 -22.56
N ILE A 218 3.72 -13.11 -23.55
CA ILE A 218 2.83 -12.13 -24.17
C ILE A 218 1.71 -11.69 -23.23
N SER A 219 1.43 -10.38 -23.22
CA SER A 219 0.38 -9.78 -22.40
C SER A 219 -0.97 -9.70 -23.13
N PHE A 220 -2.05 -9.95 -22.39
CA PHE A 220 -3.44 -9.85 -22.81
C PHE A 220 -4.16 -8.70 -22.09
N THR A 221 -5.43 -8.85 -21.74
CA THR A 221 -6.19 -7.84 -21.00
C THR A 221 -5.83 -7.85 -19.51
N GLY A 222 -5.72 -6.66 -18.91
CA GLY A 222 -5.42 -6.56 -17.49
C GLY A 222 -4.07 -7.16 -17.10
N THR A 223 -4.08 -8.15 -16.23
CA THR A 223 -2.89 -8.82 -15.65
C THR A 223 -2.57 -10.17 -16.29
N ILE A 224 -3.30 -10.57 -17.33
CA ILE A 224 -3.16 -11.89 -17.95
C ILE A 224 -1.90 -11.92 -18.82
N GLN A 225 -0.97 -12.83 -18.52
CA GLN A 225 0.26 -13.06 -19.28
C GLN A 225 0.45 -14.53 -19.60
N GLY A 226 0.87 -14.82 -20.84
CA GLY A 226 1.08 -16.17 -21.34
C GLY A 226 -0.21 -16.88 -21.78
N VAL A 227 -0.04 -17.77 -22.79
CA VAL A 227 -1.18 -18.44 -23.45
C VAL A 227 -1.90 -19.45 -22.55
N GLN A 228 -1.19 -20.12 -21.64
CA GLN A 228 -1.83 -21.04 -20.67
C GLN A 228 -2.74 -20.27 -19.71
N THR A 229 -2.27 -19.15 -19.22
CA THR A 229 -3.08 -18.28 -18.35
C THR A 229 -4.30 -17.74 -19.08
N ALA A 230 -4.13 -17.31 -20.35
CA ALA A 230 -5.23 -16.85 -21.17
C ALA A 230 -6.26 -17.97 -21.46
N ALA A 231 -5.80 -19.20 -21.66
CA ALA A 231 -6.67 -20.37 -21.85
C ALA A 231 -7.51 -20.66 -20.59
N ASN A 232 -6.89 -20.60 -19.42
CA ASN A 232 -7.57 -20.78 -18.13
C ASN A 232 -8.61 -19.67 -17.90
N GLU A 233 -8.18 -18.40 -18.08
CA GLU A 233 -9.02 -17.22 -17.78
C GLU A 233 -10.23 -17.11 -18.71
N TYR A 234 -10.02 -17.22 -20.04
CA TYR A 234 -11.11 -17.00 -20.98
C TYR A 234 -11.96 -18.23 -21.23
N PHE A 235 -11.41 -19.43 -21.07
CA PHE A 235 -12.08 -20.67 -21.48
C PHE A 235 -12.14 -21.73 -20.38
N ASN A 236 -11.53 -21.51 -19.22
CA ASN A 236 -11.39 -22.48 -18.13
C ASN A 236 -10.84 -23.84 -18.64
N LYS A 237 -9.79 -23.78 -19.49
CA LYS A 237 -9.18 -24.93 -20.14
C LYS A 237 -7.67 -24.91 -20.01
N ASP A 238 -7.07 -26.11 -20.00
CA ASP A 238 -5.65 -26.26 -20.30
C ASP A 238 -5.38 -25.86 -21.76
N VAL A 239 -4.22 -25.22 -22.02
CA VAL A 239 -3.88 -24.72 -23.36
C VAL A 239 -3.92 -25.80 -24.41
N SER A 240 -3.54 -27.05 -24.06
CA SER A 240 -3.55 -28.21 -24.96
C SER A 240 -4.95 -28.63 -25.42
N GLN A 241 -5.99 -28.16 -24.71
CA GLN A 241 -7.39 -28.50 -25.00
C GLN A 241 -8.11 -27.49 -25.87
N LEU A 242 -7.41 -26.41 -26.26
CA LEU A 242 -8.02 -25.33 -27.04
C LEU A 242 -8.39 -25.78 -28.46
N THR A 243 -9.58 -25.46 -28.86
CA THR A 243 -10.05 -25.65 -30.26
C THR A 243 -9.49 -24.55 -31.17
N LEU A 244 -9.61 -24.71 -32.50
CA LEU A 244 -9.11 -23.73 -33.47
C LEU A 244 -9.68 -22.33 -33.26
N TRP A 245 -10.99 -22.18 -32.98
CA TRP A 245 -11.60 -20.88 -32.79
C TRP A 245 -11.20 -20.22 -31.46
N GLU A 246 -10.92 -20.99 -30.40
CA GLU A 246 -10.39 -20.50 -29.13
C GLU A 246 -8.93 -20.04 -29.31
N CYS A 247 -8.10 -20.83 -30.01
CA CYS A 247 -6.74 -20.42 -30.37
C CYS A 247 -6.71 -19.09 -31.13
N ALA A 248 -7.56 -18.96 -32.13
CA ALA A 248 -7.69 -17.73 -32.92
C ALA A 248 -8.25 -16.55 -32.10
N SER A 249 -9.12 -16.81 -31.13
CA SER A 249 -9.62 -15.79 -30.23
C SER A 249 -8.49 -15.24 -29.35
N ILE A 250 -7.72 -16.11 -28.69
CA ILE A 250 -6.56 -15.73 -27.86
C ILE A 250 -5.58 -14.88 -28.68
N ALA A 251 -5.15 -15.35 -29.84
CA ALA A 251 -4.22 -14.62 -30.69
C ALA A 251 -4.77 -13.27 -31.19
N SER A 252 -6.09 -13.12 -31.30
CA SER A 252 -6.74 -11.87 -31.74
C SER A 252 -6.72 -10.77 -30.67
N ILE A 253 -6.75 -11.11 -29.38
CA ILE A 253 -6.80 -10.17 -28.25
C ILE A 253 -5.52 -9.34 -28.22
N THR A 254 -4.35 -9.93 -28.45
CA THR A 254 -3.03 -9.29 -28.29
C THR A 254 -2.80 -8.06 -29.14
N LYS A 255 -3.53 -7.92 -30.27
CA LYS A 255 -3.39 -6.78 -31.18
C LYS A 255 -3.81 -5.45 -30.55
N ASN A 256 -4.86 -5.46 -29.79
CA ASN A 256 -5.37 -4.32 -29.02
C ASN A 256 -6.26 -4.89 -27.89
N PRO A 257 -5.68 -5.22 -26.72
CA PRO A 257 -6.38 -5.91 -25.66
C PRO A 257 -7.67 -5.21 -25.20
N THR A 258 -7.68 -3.89 -25.17
CA THR A 258 -8.88 -3.13 -24.79
C THR A 258 -9.99 -3.25 -25.84
N ASN A 259 -9.66 -3.12 -27.12
CA ASN A 259 -10.66 -3.14 -28.21
C ASN A 259 -11.18 -4.55 -28.53
N TYR A 260 -10.38 -5.59 -28.22
CA TYR A 260 -10.71 -7.00 -28.45
C TYR A 260 -10.91 -7.77 -27.14
N ASN A 261 -11.23 -7.07 -26.07
CA ASN A 261 -11.56 -7.72 -24.79
C ASN A 261 -12.80 -8.60 -24.94
N PRO A 262 -12.71 -9.90 -24.62
CA PRO A 262 -13.81 -10.85 -24.89
C PRO A 262 -15.06 -10.56 -24.06
N TYR A 263 -14.92 -9.97 -22.87
CA TYR A 263 -16.04 -9.66 -21.99
C TYR A 263 -16.73 -8.33 -22.35
N THR A 264 -15.96 -7.30 -22.73
CA THR A 264 -16.51 -5.96 -22.98
C THR A 264 -16.80 -5.68 -24.47
N ASN A 265 -16.07 -6.32 -25.39
CA ASN A 265 -16.16 -6.09 -26.84
C ASN A 265 -16.22 -7.40 -27.65
N PRO A 266 -17.13 -8.35 -27.35
CA PRO A 266 -17.19 -9.68 -27.97
C PRO A 266 -17.34 -9.64 -29.49
N GLU A 267 -18.13 -8.72 -30.04
CA GLU A 267 -18.32 -8.60 -31.47
C GLU A 267 -17.03 -8.20 -32.21
N ASN A 268 -16.26 -7.27 -31.65
CA ASN A 268 -14.97 -6.88 -32.22
C ASN A 268 -14.00 -8.07 -32.23
N LEU A 269 -13.99 -8.85 -31.16
CA LEU A 269 -13.17 -10.05 -31.05
C LEU A 269 -13.60 -11.10 -32.08
N ILE A 270 -14.88 -11.41 -32.23
CA ILE A 270 -15.41 -12.37 -33.22
C ILE A 270 -14.99 -11.96 -34.65
N ASN A 271 -15.16 -10.70 -35.01
CA ASN A 271 -14.77 -10.18 -36.30
C ASN A 271 -13.27 -10.34 -36.55
N ARG A 272 -12.45 -10.00 -35.56
CA ARG A 272 -10.98 -10.14 -35.62
C ARG A 272 -10.54 -11.59 -35.69
N ARG A 273 -11.12 -12.48 -34.89
CA ARG A 273 -10.92 -13.92 -34.89
C ARG A 273 -11.18 -14.53 -36.24
N ASN A 274 -12.32 -14.20 -36.82
CA ASN A 274 -12.71 -14.74 -38.14
C ASN A 274 -11.77 -14.25 -39.25
N PHE A 275 -11.34 -12.98 -39.20
CA PHE A 275 -10.33 -12.45 -40.11
C PHE A 275 -8.96 -13.14 -39.92
N LEU A 276 -8.56 -13.47 -38.71
CA LEU A 276 -7.32 -14.19 -38.43
C LEU A 276 -7.39 -15.61 -39.04
N MET A 277 -8.47 -16.34 -38.79
CA MET A 277 -8.66 -17.69 -39.35
C MET A 277 -8.73 -17.68 -40.89
N TYR A 278 -9.34 -16.64 -41.49
CA TYR A 278 -9.30 -16.41 -42.95
C TYR A 278 -7.86 -16.30 -43.47
N ASN A 279 -7.00 -15.54 -42.76
CA ASN A 279 -5.59 -15.41 -43.14
C ASN A 279 -4.82 -16.73 -42.97
N MET A 280 -5.10 -17.53 -41.91
CA MET A 280 -4.53 -18.87 -41.77
C MET A 280 -4.89 -19.79 -42.92
N TRP A 281 -6.14 -19.75 -43.36
CA TRP A 281 -6.58 -20.47 -44.55
C TRP A 281 -5.86 -19.96 -45.82
N GLN A 282 -5.80 -18.66 -46.06
CA GLN A 282 -5.10 -18.08 -47.25
C GLN A 282 -3.60 -18.38 -47.26
N GLN A 283 -2.99 -18.63 -46.12
CA GLN A 283 -1.58 -19.03 -45.96
C GLN A 283 -1.40 -20.57 -46.01
N GLY A 284 -2.49 -21.32 -46.14
CA GLY A 284 -2.46 -22.79 -46.28
C GLY A 284 -2.19 -23.53 -44.96
N VAL A 285 -2.35 -22.86 -43.83
CA VAL A 285 -2.17 -23.47 -42.50
C VAL A 285 -3.36 -24.32 -42.08
N ILE A 286 -4.55 -23.90 -42.44
CA ILE A 286 -5.80 -24.61 -42.23
C ILE A 286 -6.55 -24.78 -43.56
N SER A 287 -7.40 -25.77 -43.69
CA SER A 287 -8.27 -25.98 -44.82
C SER A 287 -9.45 -24.99 -44.83
N GLU A 288 -10.10 -24.84 -46.00
CA GLU A 288 -11.34 -24.06 -46.13
C GLU A 288 -12.46 -24.59 -45.23
N GLU A 289 -12.54 -25.91 -45.12
CA GLU A 289 -13.54 -26.58 -44.28
C GLU A 289 -13.32 -26.28 -42.80
N GLU A 290 -12.10 -26.37 -42.28
CA GLU A 290 -11.75 -26.01 -40.92
C GLU A 290 -12.04 -24.54 -40.62
N TYR A 291 -11.68 -23.63 -41.58
CA TYR A 291 -12.00 -22.20 -41.42
C TYR A 291 -13.51 -21.98 -41.31
N ARG A 292 -14.33 -22.55 -42.20
CA ARG A 292 -15.78 -22.33 -42.19
C ARG A 292 -16.43 -22.89 -40.95
N ASN A 293 -16.01 -24.08 -40.52
CA ASN A 293 -16.52 -24.73 -39.32
C ASN A 293 -16.17 -23.94 -38.03
N ALA A 294 -14.94 -23.45 -37.92
CA ALA A 294 -14.49 -22.69 -36.77
C ALA A 294 -15.08 -21.27 -36.71
N ALA A 295 -15.22 -20.61 -37.89
CA ALA A 295 -15.81 -19.26 -37.97
C ALA A 295 -17.31 -19.24 -37.59
N ALA A 296 -18.02 -20.36 -37.76
CA ALA A 296 -19.41 -20.51 -37.39
C ALA A 296 -19.63 -20.73 -35.88
N GLN A 297 -18.58 -21.01 -35.10
CA GLN A 297 -18.70 -21.26 -33.65
C GLN A 297 -19.00 -19.95 -32.90
N PRO A 298 -19.94 -19.96 -31.93
CA PRO A 298 -20.18 -18.84 -31.03
C PRO A 298 -18.96 -18.63 -30.12
N LEU A 299 -18.79 -17.41 -29.63
CA LEU A 299 -17.85 -17.14 -28.55
C LEU A 299 -18.47 -17.60 -27.23
N VAL A 300 -17.90 -18.62 -26.60
CA VAL A 300 -18.33 -19.13 -25.29
C VAL A 300 -17.16 -18.95 -24.33
N LEU A 301 -17.34 -18.11 -23.34
CA LEU A 301 -16.34 -17.78 -22.31
C LEU A 301 -16.62 -18.55 -21.02
N ALA A 302 -15.61 -18.69 -20.18
CA ALA A 302 -15.77 -19.13 -18.80
C ALA A 302 -16.69 -18.18 -18.03
N GLU A 303 -17.45 -18.70 -17.07
CA GLU A 303 -18.27 -17.86 -16.20
C GLU A 303 -17.36 -16.98 -15.32
N GLU A 304 -17.72 -15.71 -15.16
CA GLU A 304 -16.91 -14.69 -14.44
C GLU A 304 -16.67 -15.06 -12.96
N GLU A 305 -17.54 -15.88 -12.36
CA GLU A 305 -17.38 -16.39 -11.00
C GLU A 305 -16.27 -17.44 -10.86
N ASP A 306 -16.01 -18.22 -11.91
CA ASP A 306 -14.95 -19.24 -11.92
C ASP A 306 -13.57 -18.61 -12.18
N SER A 307 -13.51 -17.54 -12.94
CA SER A 307 -12.28 -16.78 -13.16
C SER A 307 -11.86 -16.01 -11.89
N LYS A 308 -12.82 -15.51 -11.11
CA LYS A 308 -12.56 -14.81 -9.83
C LYS A 308 -12.02 -15.73 -8.72
N LYS A 309 -12.35 -17.01 -8.73
CA LYS A 309 -11.80 -17.99 -7.76
C LYS A 309 -10.29 -18.23 -7.93
N ASN A 310 -9.76 -17.95 -9.10
CA ASN A 310 -8.34 -18.07 -9.43
C ASN A 310 -7.57 -16.74 -9.36
N SER A 311 -8.23 -15.59 -9.17
CA SER A 311 -7.57 -14.31 -8.94
C SER A 311 -7.14 -14.24 -7.48
N SER A 312 -5.87 -14.51 -7.19
CA SER A 312 -5.30 -14.37 -5.85
C SER A 312 -5.17 -12.89 -5.46
N VAL A 313 -6.28 -12.27 -5.07
CA VAL A 313 -6.23 -10.98 -4.38
C VAL A 313 -5.53 -11.21 -3.05
N THR A 314 -4.36 -10.60 -2.89
CA THR A 314 -3.57 -10.71 -1.66
C THR A 314 -4.28 -10.03 -0.48
N SER A 315 -4.08 -10.54 0.74
CA SER A 315 -4.59 -9.90 1.96
C SER A 315 -3.95 -8.53 2.19
N TYR A 316 -4.56 -7.69 3.03
CA TYR A 316 -3.93 -6.42 3.46
C TYR A 316 -2.60 -6.65 4.21
N PHE A 317 -2.48 -7.78 4.89
CA PHE A 317 -1.22 -8.19 5.53
C PHE A 317 -0.14 -8.47 4.47
N THR A 318 -0.47 -9.27 3.45
CA THR A 318 0.49 -9.60 2.36
C THR A 318 0.91 -8.35 1.59
N ASP A 319 0.01 -7.39 1.37
CA ASP A 319 0.36 -6.12 0.72
C ASP A 319 1.33 -5.28 1.56
N ALA A 320 1.12 -5.22 2.87
CA ALA A 320 2.02 -4.53 3.79
C ALA A 320 3.39 -5.22 3.84
N LEU A 321 3.40 -6.55 3.95
CA LEU A 321 4.61 -7.36 3.92
C LEU A 321 5.39 -7.15 2.61
N PHE A 322 4.71 -7.14 1.48
CA PHE A 322 5.33 -6.87 0.19
C PHE A 322 6.03 -5.50 0.16
N THR A 323 5.36 -4.48 0.70
CA THR A 323 5.90 -3.12 0.76
C THR A 323 7.16 -3.06 1.64
N GLU A 324 7.15 -3.72 2.81
CA GLU A 324 8.30 -3.79 3.72
C GLU A 324 9.48 -4.51 3.06
N LEU A 325 9.23 -5.70 2.47
CA LEU A 325 10.26 -6.49 1.79
C LEU A 325 10.91 -5.74 0.62
N VAL A 326 10.12 -5.04 -0.20
CA VAL A 326 10.64 -4.23 -1.30
C VAL A 326 11.60 -3.16 -0.78
N GLN A 327 11.22 -2.46 0.30
CA GLN A 327 12.06 -1.41 0.90
C GLN A 327 13.37 -1.97 1.47
N ASP A 328 13.31 -3.14 2.12
CA ASP A 328 14.49 -3.79 2.70
C ASP A 328 15.43 -4.32 1.63
N ILE A 329 14.90 -4.91 0.55
CA ILE A 329 15.66 -5.36 -0.63
C ILE A 329 16.33 -4.15 -1.32
N MET A 330 15.59 -3.06 -1.56
CA MET A 330 16.15 -1.81 -2.10
C MET A 330 17.34 -1.33 -1.28
N THR A 331 17.20 -1.36 0.05
CA THR A 331 18.24 -0.90 0.98
C THR A 331 19.46 -1.82 0.96
N LYS A 332 19.23 -3.15 0.96
CA LYS A 332 20.30 -4.15 0.99
C LYS A 332 21.09 -4.18 -0.30
N GLU A 333 20.39 -4.25 -1.44
CA GLU A 333 21.01 -4.42 -2.77
C GLU A 333 21.38 -3.09 -3.44
N ASN A 334 20.90 -1.96 -2.90
CA ASN A 334 21.04 -0.61 -3.47
C ASN A 334 20.51 -0.52 -4.91
N ILE A 335 19.31 -1.05 -5.14
CA ILE A 335 18.61 -1.11 -6.42
C ILE A 335 17.32 -0.29 -6.39
N SER A 336 16.73 -0.07 -7.57
CA SER A 336 15.45 0.63 -7.70
C SER A 336 14.28 -0.21 -7.17
N GLU A 337 13.15 0.44 -6.86
CA GLU A 337 11.91 -0.21 -6.44
C GLU A 337 11.44 -1.27 -7.45
N SER A 338 11.49 -0.96 -8.74
CA SER A 338 11.09 -1.88 -9.81
C SER A 338 11.97 -3.14 -9.86
N GLU A 339 13.28 -3.00 -9.65
CA GLU A 339 14.22 -4.13 -9.59
C GLU A 339 14.00 -4.98 -8.33
N ALA A 340 13.76 -4.35 -7.17
CA ALA A 340 13.46 -5.05 -5.93
C ALA A 340 12.13 -5.81 -6.03
N GLN A 341 11.08 -5.21 -6.61
CA GLN A 341 9.82 -5.89 -6.88
C GLN A 341 10.02 -7.09 -7.81
N LYS A 342 10.77 -6.92 -8.89
CA LYS A 342 11.09 -8.01 -9.82
C LYS A 342 11.81 -9.14 -9.09
N LEU A 343 12.84 -8.81 -8.32
CA LEU A 343 13.60 -9.80 -7.55
C LEU A 343 12.72 -10.55 -6.55
N LEU A 344 11.83 -9.86 -5.85
CA LEU A 344 10.89 -10.47 -4.91
C LEU A 344 9.89 -11.42 -5.59
N TYR A 345 9.43 -11.08 -6.80
CA TYR A 345 8.51 -11.93 -7.55
C TYR A 345 9.16 -13.15 -8.20
N THR A 346 10.44 -13.06 -8.58
CA THR A 346 11.12 -14.08 -9.40
C THR A 346 12.25 -14.79 -8.67
N GLY A 347 12.61 -14.31 -7.49
CA GLY A 347 13.76 -14.80 -6.72
C GLY A 347 13.59 -16.17 -6.06
N GLY A 348 12.35 -16.68 -5.96
CA GLY A 348 12.07 -17.97 -5.31
C GLY A 348 12.36 -17.94 -3.81
N PHE A 349 12.14 -16.79 -3.18
CA PHE A 349 12.35 -16.62 -1.74
C PHE A 349 11.31 -17.35 -0.92
N THR A 350 11.72 -17.82 0.26
CA THR A 350 10.80 -18.26 1.32
C THR A 350 10.79 -17.20 2.42
N VAL A 351 9.66 -16.54 2.60
CA VAL A 351 9.46 -15.47 3.59
C VAL A 351 8.78 -16.04 4.82
N GLU A 352 9.41 -16.00 5.97
CA GLU A 352 8.82 -16.36 7.26
C GLU A 352 8.09 -15.15 7.84
N ALA A 353 6.77 -15.08 7.63
CA ALA A 353 5.93 -13.96 8.04
C ALA A 353 5.46 -14.08 9.49
N THR A 354 5.16 -12.93 10.09
CA THR A 354 4.65 -12.85 11.47
C THR A 354 3.15 -13.06 11.59
N VAL A 355 2.45 -13.25 10.47
CA VAL A 355 1.00 -13.37 10.44
C VAL A 355 0.50 -14.55 11.30
N ASN A 356 -0.51 -14.27 12.13
CA ASN A 356 -1.31 -15.29 12.77
C ASN A 356 -2.58 -15.51 11.96
N THR A 357 -2.68 -16.63 11.28
CA THR A 357 -3.76 -16.94 10.34
C THR A 357 -5.15 -16.91 10.97
N LYS A 358 -5.27 -17.31 12.25
CA LYS A 358 -6.54 -17.24 12.99
C LYS A 358 -6.96 -15.80 13.27
N VAL A 359 -6.02 -14.97 13.74
CA VAL A 359 -6.30 -13.55 14.06
C VAL A 359 -6.59 -12.79 12.78
N GLN A 360 -5.83 -13.02 11.71
CA GLN A 360 -6.05 -12.40 10.39
C GLN A 360 -7.42 -12.74 9.84
N SER A 361 -7.78 -14.03 9.79
CA SER A 361 -9.08 -14.47 9.29
C SER A 361 -10.26 -13.96 10.14
N ALA A 362 -10.11 -13.92 11.45
CA ALA A 362 -11.12 -13.37 12.35
C ALA A 362 -11.33 -11.87 12.10
N MET A 363 -10.24 -11.13 11.90
CA MET A 363 -10.27 -9.69 11.61
C MET A 363 -10.89 -9.42 10.23
N GLU A 364 -10.53 -10.18 9.19
CA GLU A 364 -11.12 -10.08 7.84
C GLU A 364 -12.62 -10.35 7.87
N ASN A 365 -13.04 -11.43 8.52
CA ASN A 365 -14.46 -11.77 8.66
C ASN A 365 -15.25 -10.68 9.40
N LEU A 366 -14.69 -10.11 10.46
CA LEU A 366 -15.30 -9.01 11.19
C LEU A 366 -15.44 -7.76 10.31
N MET A 367 -14.41 -7.40 9.56
CA MET A 367 -14.40 -6.21 8.70
C MET A 367 -15.24 -6.39 7.43
N LEU A 368 -15.35 -7.62 6.90
CA LEU A 368 -16.23 -7.97 5.78
C LEU A 368 -17.70 -7.82 6.18
N ASN A 369 -18.08 -8.33 7.35
CA ASN A 369 -19.46 -8.42 7.81
C ASN A 369 -19.90 -7.26 8.73
N ALA A 370 -18.97 -6.37 9.10
CA ALA A 370 -19.19 -5.31 10.08
C ALA A 370 -19.87 -4.06 9.52
N ASN A 371 -20.21 -4.04 8.24
CA ASN A 371 -20.60 -2.82 7.53
C ASN A 371 -21.70 -2.00 8.25
N ASP A 372 -22.69 -2.64 8.86
CA ASP A 372 -23.80 -1.93 9.52
C ASP A 372 -23.85 -2.17 11.04
N ALA A 373 -23.31 -3.30 11.53
CA ALA A 373 -23.32 -3.63 12.95
C ALA A 373 -22.33 -2.79 13.77
N TYR A 374 -21.11 -2.59 13.26
CA TYR A 374 -20.06 -1.85 13.96
C TYR A 374 -19.71 -0.51 13.27
N PHE A 375 -19.74 -0.46 11.91
CA PHE A 375 -19.27 0.68 11.14
C PHE A 375 -20.34 1.17 10.16
N PRO A 376 -21.33 1.95 10.61
CA PRO A 376 -22.36 2.53 9.74
C PRO A 376 -21.78 3.26 8.53
N ALA A 377 -22.38 3.09 7.37
CA ALA A 377 -21.85 3.53 6.09
C ALA A 377 -21.66 5.06 5.97
N GLY A 378 -22.59 5.84 6.52
CA GLY A 378 -22.46 7.31 6.53
C GLY A 378 -22.21 7.93 5.15
N TRP A 379 -23.04 7.57 4.14
CA TRP A 379 -22.84 8.05 2.77
C TRP A 379 -22.92 9.57 2.65
N HIS A 380 -22.01 10.19 1.90
CA HIS A 380 -22.11 11.57 1.46
C HIS A 380 -21.52 11.77 0.06
N GLU A 381 -21.91 12.87 -0.59
CA GLU A 381 -21.35 13.26 -1.89
C GLU A 381 -20.04 14.03 -1.70
N GLU A 382 -19.02 13.65 -2.44
CA GLU A 382 -17.74 14.34 -2.52
C GLU A 382 -17.53 14.90 -3.93
N GLU A 383 -17.07 16.17 -4.01
CA GLU A 383 -16.72 16.80 -5.28
C GLU A 383 -15.26 16.51 -5.62
N VAL A 384 -15.01 16.00 -6.83
CA VAL A 384 -13.69 15.60 -7.32
C VAL A 384 -13.45 16.10 -8.74
N THR A 385 -12.21 16.22 -9.15
CA THR A 385 -11.83 16.64 -10.52
C THR A 385 -11.78 15.51 -11.53
N SER A 386 -11.79 14.26 -11.06
CA SER A 386 -11.84 13.06 -11.89
C SER A 386 -12.57 11.93 -11.18
N ILE A 387 -13.19 11.05 -11.92
CA ILE A 387 -13.83 9.81 -11.44
C ILE A 387 -12.94 8.64 -11.84
N SER A 388 -12.67 7.73 -10.92
CA SER A 388 -12.02 6.44 -11.18
C SER A 388 -13.06 5.33 -11.39
N ASP A 389 -12.64 4.19 -11.93
CA ASP A 389 -13.52 3.04 -12.16
C ASP A 389 -14.13 2.47 -10.88
N ASP A 390 -13.51 2.73 -9.71
CA ASP A 390 -13.98 2.29 -8.40
C ASP A 390 -14.95 3.26 -7.73
N ASP A 391 -15.13 4.46 -8.29
CA ASP A 391 -15.97 5.48 -7.71
C ASP A 391 -17.46 5.23 -8.02
N VAL A 392 -18.29 5.33 -7.00
CA VAL A 392 -19.75 5.34 -7.17
C VAL A 392 -20.17 6.76 -7.56
N GLN A 393 -20.22 7.00 -8.88
CA GLN A 393 -20.57 8.32 -9.41
C GLN A 393 -22.01 8.72 -9.07
N VAL A 394 -22.20 9.97 -8.67
CA VAL A 394 -23.54 10.53 -8.45
C VAL A 394 -24.16 10.91 -9.80
N MET A 395 -25.38 10.42 -10.02
CA MET A 395 -26.16 10.69 -11.25
C MET A 395 -27.31 11.64 -10.95
N ASN A 396 -27.68 12.44 -11.93
CA ASN A 396 -28.91 13.23 -11.94
C ASN A 396 -30.12 12.31 -12.18
N ASP A 397 -31.34 12.83 -11.96
CA ASP A 397 -32.59 12.08 -12.16
C ASP A 397 -32.79 11.61 -13.62
N ASP A 398 -32.15 12.28 -14.58
CA ASP A 398 -32.18 11.93 -16.02
C ASP A 398 -31.13 10.89 -16.42
N GLY A 399 -30.35 10.34 -15.48
CA GLY A 399 -29.31 9.35 -15.71
C GLY A 399 -27.99 9.94 -16.22
N THR A 400 -27.83 11.25 -16.26
CA THR A 400 -26.54 11.89 -16.60
C THR A 400 -25.67 12.05 -15.35
N PRO A 401 -24.31 12.05 -15.49
CA PRO A 401 -23.41 12.34 -14.37
C PRO A 401 -23.66 13.72 -13.76
N LYS A 402 -23.76 13.79 -12.43
CA LYS A 402 -23.81 15.06 -11.71
C LYS A 402 -22.46 15.76 -11.83
N THR A 403 -22.47 16.96 -12.42
CA THR A 403 -21.25 17.76 -12.64
C THR A 403 -21.47 19.23 -12.29
N ARG A 404 -20.39 19.94 -12.01
CA ARG A 404 -20.34 21.40 -11.88
C ARG A 404 -19.12 21.93 -12.63
N THR A 405 -19.31 23.01 -13.40
CA THR A 405 -18.17 23.71 -14.04
C THR A 405 -17.77 24.90 -13.16
N GLY A 406 -16.50 24.96 -12.80
CA GLY A 406 -15.91 26.09 -12.07
C GLY A 406 -15.75 27.34 -12.96
N ASP A 407 -15.47 28.47 -12.33
CA ASP A 407 -15.27 29.76 -13.03
C ASP A 407 -14.01 29.73 -13.95
N ASP A 408 -13.08 28.83 -13.68
CA ASP A 408 -11.86 28.56 -14.47
C ASP A 408 -12.06 27.55 -15.61
N GLY A 409 -13.29 27.05 -15.80
CA GLY A 409 -13.63 26.03 -16.79
C GLY A 409 -13.38 24.59 -16.35
N THR A 410 -12.89 24.36 -15.13
CA THR A 410 -12.68 23.01 -14.58
C THR A 410 -14.03 22.30 -14.37
N VAL A 411 -14.16 21.06 -14.88
CA VAL A 411 -15.35 20.24 -14.64
C VAL A 411 -15.12 19.41 -13.38
N TYR A 412 -16.03 19.57 -12.42
CA TYR A 412 -16.07 18.78 -11.20
C TYR A 412 -17.17 17.73 -11.31
N TYR A 413 -16.87 16.54 -10.81
CA TYR A 413 -17.77 15.41 -10.72
C TYR A 413 -18.15 15.16 -9.26
N TYR A 414 -19.23 14.43 -9.02
CA TYR A 414 -19.64 14.03 -7.68
C TYR A 414 -19.62 12.53 -7.56
N ARG A 415 -19.02 12.01 -6.48
CA ARG A 415 -19.02 10.60 -6.13
C ARG A 415 -19.63 10.39 -4.73
N ASN A 416 -20.27 9.24 -4.53
CA ASN A 416 -20.72 8.82 -3.23
C ASN A 416 -19.58 8.13 -2.49
N VAL A 417 -19.21 8.67 -1.34
CA VAL A 417 -18.21 8.08 -0.46
C VAL A 417 -18.85 7.63 0.85
N ARG A 418 -18.32 6.57 1.45
CA ARG A 418 -18.76 6.03 2.73
C ARG A 418 -17.62 6.06 3.74
N THR A 419 -17.97 5.92 5.04
CA THR A 419 -16.96 5.71 6.07
C THR A 419 -16.15 4.44 5.80
N GLN A 420 -14.89 4.47 6.20
CA GLN A 420 -13.94 3.35 6.17
C GLN A 420 -13.43 3.07 7.57
N ALA A 421 -12.92 1.85 7.78
CA ALA A 421 -12.26 1.49 9.02
C ALA A 421 -11.00 0.69 8.73
N ALA A 422 -10.10 0.66 9.70
CA ALA A 422 -8.88 -0.13 9.66
C ALA A 422 -8.59 -0.72 11.04
N MET A 423 -8.03 -1.93 11.03
CA MET A 423 -7.60 -2.63 12.24
C MET A 423 -6.20 -3.22 12.04
N VAL A 424 -5.42 -3.21 13.10
CA VAL A 424 -4.12 -3.88 13.16
C VAL A 424 -3.92 -4.46 14.55
N THR A 425 -3.37 -5.66 14.61
CA THR A 425 -3.03 -6.36 15.86
C THR A 425 -1.56 -6.75 15.87
N LEU A 426 -0.90 -6.45 16.97
CA LEU A 426 0.48 -6.84 17.26
C LEU A 426 0.51 -7.72 18.53
N ASP A 427 1.52 -8.58 18.64
CA ASP A 427 1.95 -9.12 19.92
C ASP A 427 2.95 -8.19 20.61
N TYR A 428 3.49 -8.60 21.77
CA TYR A 428 4.43 -7.78 22.55
C TYR A 428 5.90 -8.00 22.16
N ASP A 429 6.16 -8.87 21.19
CA ASP A 429 7.48 -9.04 20.57
C ASP A 429 7.63 -8.16 19.33
N GLY A 430 6.62 -7.33 19.01
CA GLY A 430 6.58 -6.43 17.85
C GLY A 430 6.09 -7.07 16.57
N ASN A 431 5.72 -8.36 16.59
CA ASN A 431 5.15 -9.01 15.43
C ASN A 431 3.81 -8.38 15.07
N VAL A 432 3.67 -7.86 13.87
CA VAL A 432 2.39 -7.48 13.31
C VAL A 432 1.70 -8.77 12.85
N ILE A 433 0.69 -9.22 13.62
CA ILE A 433 0.08 -10.55 13.41
C ILE A 433 -1.20 -10.53 12.58
N ALA A 434 -1.82 -9.34 12.40
CA ALA A 434 -2.99 -9.18 11.54
C ALA A 434 -3.18 -7.73 11.10
N ILE A 435 -3.57 -7.51 9.84
CA ILE A 435 -3.90 -6.20 9.26
C ILE A 435 -5.14 -6.29 8.38
N VAL A 436 -6.09 -5.38 8.58
CA VAL A 436 -7.16 -5.09 7.62
C VAL A 436 -7.27 -3.57 7.42
N GLY A 437 -7.03 -3.12 6.20
CA GLY A 437 -6.92 -1.70 5.85
C GLY A 437 -8.19 -1.09 5.25
N GLY A 438 -9.34 -1.79 5.26
CA GLY A 438 -10.59 -1.27 4.72
C GLY A 438 -11.81 -2.11 5.08
N LEU A 439 -13.00 -1.58 4.88
CA LEU A 439 -14.28 -2.26 5.07
C LEU A 439 -14.74 -2.95 3.78
N GLY A 440 -15.35 -4.13 3.95
CA GLY A 440 -15.87 -4.93 2.84
C GLY A 440 -14.82 -5.83 2.21
N GLU A 441 -15.21 -6.47 1.10
CA GLU A 441 -14.32 -7.36 0.37
C GLU A 441 -13.18 -6.61 -0.31
N LYS A 442 -11.97 -7.11 -0.16
CA LYS A 442 -10.80 -6.59 -0.87
C LYS A 442 -10.79 -7.15 -2.29
N THR A 443 -10.91 -6.28 -3.27
CA THR A 443 -11.05 -6.64 -4.70
C THR A 443 -9.77 -6.54 -5.51
N ARG A 444 -8.72 -5.90 -4.97
CA ARG A 444 -7.43 -5.67 -5.65
C ARG A 444 -6.26 -5.86 -4.69
N SER A 445 -5.18 -6.46 -5.18
CA SER A 445 -3.88 -6.46 -4.50
C SER A 445 -3.29 -5.04 -4.49
N LEU A 446 -2.46 -4.75 -3.49
CA LEU A 446 -1.78 -3.45 -3.29
C LEU A 446 -2.75 -2.25 -3.27
N SER A 447 -3.99 -2.50 -2.82
CA SER A 447 -4.97 -1.44 -2.62
C SER A 447 -4.65 -0.61 -1.37
N LEU A 448 -5.31 0.57 -1.24
CA LEU A 448 -5.07 1.50 -0.11
C LEU A 448 -5.22 0.80 1.24
N ASN A 449 -4.11 0.63 1.95
CA ASN A 449 -4.05 0.01 3.27
C ASN A 449 -4.04 1.09 4.37
N ARG A 450 -5.22 1.41 4.90
CA ARG A 450 -5.38 2.48 5.90
C ARG A 450 -4.78 2.14 7.26
N ALA A 451 -4.53 0.85 7.52
CA ALA A 451 -3.86 0.43 8.75
C ALA A 451 -2.35 0.67 8.72
N TYR A 452 -1.72 0.59 7.55
CA TYR A 452 -0.27 0.57 7.39
C TYR A 452 0.30 1.85 6.77
N SER A 453 -0.36 2.42 5.75
CA SER A 453 0.18 3.51 4.94
C SER A 453 -0.52 4.87 5.11
N VAL A 454 -1.66 4.93 5.80
CA VAL A 454 -2.42 6.18 5.92
C VAL A 454 -2.32 6.75 7.33
N THR A 455 -1.86 8.00 7.43
CA THR A 455 -1.75 8.73 8.69
C THR A 455 -3.03 9.48 9.04
N ARG A 456 -3.41 9.49 10.33
CA ARG A 456 -4.59 10.15 10.86
C ARG A 456 -4.30 10.81 12.19
N GLN A 457 -5.00 11.91 12.51
CA GLN A 457 -4.90 12.55 13.81
C GLN A 457 -5.36 11.59 14.91
N THR A 458 -4.52 11.42 15.94
CA THR A 458 -4.76 10.42 17.00
C THR A 458 -5.87 10.80 17.97
N GLY A 459 -6.22 12.09 18.03
CA GLY A 459 -7.08 12.59 19.11
C GLY A 459 -6.56 12.18 20.50
N SER A 460 -7.47 11.83 21.38
CA SER A 460 -7.14 11.50 22.78
C SER A 460 -6.38 10.20 23.00
N THR A 461 -6.07 9.40 21.97
CA THR A 461 -5.23 8.19 22.14
C THR A 461 -3.76 8.52 22.40
N ILE A 462 -3.30 9.73 22.06
CA ILE A 462 -1.93 10.17 22.34
C ILE A 462 -1.70 10.41 23.85
N LYS A 463 -2.74 10.74 24.63
CA LYS A 463 -2.62 11.12 26.04
C LYS A 463 -1.82 10.14 26.90
N PRO A 464 -2.12 8.81 26.86
CA PRO A 464 -1.40 7.84 27.68
C PRO A 464 0.08 7.73 27.33
N ILE A 465 0.42 7.67 26.03
CA ILE A 465 1.80 7.40 25.57
C ILE A 465 2.72 8.61 25.71
N GLY A 466 2.17 9.81 25.84
CA GLY A 466 2.93 11.03 26.01
C GLY A 466 2.83 11.60 27.41
N ALA A 467 1.77 12.36 27.68
CA ALA A 467 1.66 13.15 28.91
C ALA A 467 1.60 12.29 30.16
N TYR A 468 0.73 11.27 30.25
CA TYR A 468 0.52 10.51 31.48
C TYR A 468 1.68 9.57 31.77
N ALA A 469 2.20 8.84 30.75
CA ALA A 469 3.33 7.94 30.95
C ALA A 469 4.56 8.69 31.48
N LEU A 470 4.94 9.80 30.83
CA LEU A 470 6.08 10.60 31.26
C LEU A 470 5.82 11.34 32.59
N GLY A 471 4.57 11.74 32.82
CA GLY A 471 4.19 12.35 34.14
C GLY A 471 4.42 11.40 35.30
N ILE A 472 4.09 10.10 35.13
CA ILE A 472 4.36 9.05 36.14
C ILE A 472 5.86 8.69 36.15
N GLU A 473 6.50 8.54 34.98
CA GLU A 473 7.91 8.18 34.87
C GLU A 473 8.83 9.20 35.59
N TYR A 474 8.51 10.46 35.45
CA TYR A 474 9.31 11.55 36.09
C TYR A 474 8.88 11.88 37.52
N GLY A 475 7.91 11.17 38.10
CA GLY A 475 7.39 11.44 39.46
C GLY A 475 6.71 12.81 39.58
N LEU A 476 6.18 13.36 38.47
CA LEU A 476 5.47 14.65 38.46
C LEU A 476 4.02 14.51 38.93
N VAL A 477 3.45 13.35 38.68
CA VAL A 477 2.09 12.96 39.07
C VAL A 477 2.05 11.47 39.41
N ASN A 478 1.11 11.07 40.25
CA ASN A 478 0.86 9.67 40.61
C ASN A 478 -0.65 9.37 40.53
N TRP A 479 -1.04 8.13 40.81
CA TRP A 479 -2.41 7.63 40.69
C TRP A 479 -3.48 8.58 41.22
N SER A 480 -3.28 9.15 42.36
CA SER A 480 -4.27 9.96 43.12
C SER A 480 -3.99 11.46 43.13
N THR A 481 -2.97 11.90 42.37
CA THR A 481 -2.67 13.36 42.28
C THR A 481 -3.94 14.12 41.88
N MET A 482 -4.35 15.06 42.73
CA MET A 482 -5.53 15.90 42.53
C MET A 482 -5.19 17.05 41.59
N LEU A 483 -5.91 17.14 40.50
CA LEU A 483 -5.76 18.17 39.46
C LEU A 483 -7.09 18.91 39.26
N ASN A 484 -7.04 20.23 39.21
CA ASN A 484 -8.24 21.05 39.04
C ASN A 484 -8.79 20.92 37.61
N ASN A 485 -10.08 20.57 37.50
CA ASN A 485 -10.81 20.48 36.23
C ASN A 485 -11.30 21.85 35.77
N SER A 486 -10.37 22.80 35.57
CA SER A 486 -10.63 24.11 35.03
C SER A 486 -9.81 24.31 33.73
N PRO A 487 -10.22 25.21 32.83
CA PRO A 487 -9.44 25.53 31.67
C PRO A 487 -8.12 26.19 32.04
N LEU A 488 -7.13 26.06 31.19
CA LEU A 488 -6.03 26.99 31.07
C LEU A 488 -6.45 28.15 30.16
N TYR A 489 -5.58 29.11 29.97
CA TYR A 489 -5.82 30.23 29.10
C TYR A 489 -4.73 30.30 28.04
N GLN A 490 -5.14 30.35 26.82
CA GLN A 490 -4.27 30.38 25.64
C GLN A 490 -4.29 31.76 25.02
N LYS A 491 -3.12 32.28 24.73
CA LYS A 491 -2.91 33.51 23.97
C LYS A 491 -2.77 33.20 22.48
N GLN A 492 -2.91 34.22 21.61
CA GLN A 492 -2.81 34.06 20.16
C GLN A 492 -1.44 33.51 19.69
N ASP A 493 -0.38 33.77 20.46
CA ASP A 493 0.98 33.25 20.27
C ASP A 493 1.21 31.84 20.88
N MET A 494 0.15 31.12 21.19
CA MET A 494 0.15 29.78 21.81
C MET A 494 0.70 29.74 23.26
N VAL A 495 0.99 30.88 23.87
CA VAL A 495 1.39 30.92 25.29
C VAL A 495 0.21 30.54 26.17
N ILE A 496 0.44 29.53 27.02
CA ILE A 496 -0.56 28.99 27.96
C ILE A 496 -0.27 29.51 29.36
N ARG A 497 -1.33 29.83 30.09
CA ARG A 497 -1.26 30.30 31.51
C ARG A 497 -2.35 29.62 32.33
N ASP A 498 -2.02 29.39 33.60
CA ASP A 498 -2.93 28.82 34.56
C ASP A 498 -3.95 29.86 35.13
N GLU A 499 -4.83 29.37 35.95
CA GLU A 499 -5.88 30.17 36.59
C GLU A 499 -5.29 31.25 37.49
N ASP A 500 -4.19 30.98 38.22
CA ASP A 500 -3.55 31.95 39.13
C ASP A 500 -2.99 33.15 38.37
N TYR A 501 -2.34 32.89 37.22
CA TYR A 501 -1.92 33.99 36.36
C TYR A 501 -3.10 34.81 35.87
N CYS A 502 -4.18 34.18 35.49
CA CYS A 502 -5.38 34.84 34.96
C CYS A 502 -6.08 35.62 36.07
N ARG A 503 -6.13 35.09 37.26
CA ARG A 503 -6.67 35.78 38.46
C ARG A 503 -5.87 37.04 38.80
N LYS A 504 -4.53 36.94 38.85
CA LYS A 504 -3.64 38.07 39.08
C LYS A 504 -3.74 39.17 38.03
N ASN A 505 -4.08 38.82 36.80
CA ASN A 505 -4.20 39.78 35.68
C ASN A 505 -5.63 40.15 35.34
N GLY A 506 -6.61 39.85 36.20
CA GLY A 506 -8.01 40.26 36.00
C GLY A 506 -8.73 39.61 34.83
N LEU A 507 -8.26 38.43 34.38
CA LEU A 507 -8.82 37.69 33.25
C LEU A 507 -9.93 36.72 33.65
N MET A 508 -10.13 36.51 34.94
CA MET A 508 -11.13 35.57 35.47
C MET A 508 -12.56 36.11 35.30
N GLY A 509 -13.46 35.17 34.94
CA GLY A 509 -14.89 35.50 34.80
C GLY A 509 -15.26 36.30 33.52
N LEU A 510 -14.29 36.57 32.67
CA LEU A 510 -14.55 37.21 31.38
C LEU A 510 -15.08 36.18 30.36
N SER A 511 -16.07 36.59 29.59
CA SER A 511 -16.54 35.83 28.45
C SER A 511 -15.45 35.72 27.36
N ASP A 512 -15.52 34.70 26.50
CA ASP A 512 -14.61 34.54 25.35
C ASP A 512 -14.54 35.82 24.50
N LYS A 513 -15.65 36.54 24.35
CA LYS A 513 -15.69 37.79 23.60
C LYS A 513 -14.91 38.91 24.30
N GLN A 514 -14.97 38.98 25.61
CA GLN A 514 -14.22 39.95 26.43
C GLN A 514 -12.74 39.58 26.48
N LEU A 515 -12.42 38.29 26.61
CA LEU A 515 -11.02 37.78 26.56
C LEU A 515 -10.34 38.10 25.24
N ARG A 516 -11.07 37.99 24.12
CA ARG A 516 -10.56 38.35 22.80
C ARG A 516 -10.33 39.83 22.57
N ALA A 517 -11.06 40.67 23.30
CA ALA A 517 -10.89 42.14 23.25
C ALA A 517 -9.73 42.65 24.13
N TYR A 518 -9.12 41.78 24.93
CA TYR A 518 -7.95 42.14 25.75
C TYR A 518 -6.70 42.36 24.90
N PRO A 519 -5.72 43.18 25.32
CA PRO A 519 -4.53 43.54 24.54
C PRO A 519 -3.60 42.35 24.21
N ASN A 520 -4.00 41.14 24.25
CA ASN A 520 -3.28 39.97 23.87
C ASN A 520 -4.19 38.77 23.50
N ALA A 521 -5.48 39.01 23.24
CA ALA A 521 -6.44 38.03 22.75
C ALA A 521 -6.41 36.66 23.45
N TRP A 522 -6.49 36.64 24.77
CA TRP A 522 -6.57 35.39 25.53
C TRP A 522 -7.90 34.68 25.29
N ARG A 523 -7.91 33.34 25.34
CA ARG A 523 -9.11 32.51 25.29
C ARG A 523 -9.01 31.37 26.28
N SER A 524 -10.15 30.90 26.81
CA SER A 524 -10.22 29.69 27.59
C SER A 524 -9.87 28.50 26.72
N TRP A 525 -9.00 27.59 27.23
CA TRP A 525 -8.52 26.41 26.52
C TRP A 525 -7.97 25.39 27.53
N PRO A 526 -8.07 24.04 27.27
CA PRO A 526 -8.87 23.43 26.23
C PRO A 526 -10.34 23.28 26.62
N ARG A 527 -11.20 22.91 25.68
CA ARG A 527 -12.55 22.41 25.94
C ARG A 527 -12.49 20.89 26.15
N ASN A 528 -13.28 20.38 27.08
CA ASN A 528 -13.55 18.95 27.19
C ASN A 528 -14.54 18.53 26.11
N TYR A 529 -14.64 17.20 25.85
CA TYR A 529 -15.66 16.66 24.97
C TYR A 529 -17.06 17.12 25.42
N GLY A 530 -17.90 17.52 24.48
CA GLY A 530 -19.19 18.16 24.77
C GLY A 530 -19.14 19.68 24.93
N GLY A 531 -17.95 20.29 24.76
CA GLY A 531 -17.80 21.74 24.63
C GLY A 531 -17.67 22.52 25.95
N ASN A 532 -17.65 21.85 27.12
CA ASN A 532 -17.48 22.51 28.42
C ASN A 532 -16.01 22.75 28.77
N TYR A 533 -15.75 23.69 29.68
CA TYR A 533 -14.41 24.02 30.17
C TYR A 533 -14.07 23.36 31.52
N GLY A 534 -14.86 22.35 31.94
CA GLY A 534 -14.73 21.72 33.24
C GLY A 534 -15.66 22.36 34.28
N ASP A 535 -15.65 21.79 35.48
CA ASP A 535 -16.51 22.18 36.62
C ASP A 535 -15.72 22.78 37.79
N HIS A 536 -14.44 23.06 37.59
CA HIS A 536 -13.48 23.58 38.59
C HIS A 536 -13.29 22.66 39.83
N SER A 537 -13.77 21.41 39.77
CA SER A 537 -13.54 20.45 40.84
C SER A 537 -12.14 19.86 40.74
N ASP A 538 -11.60 19.44 41.88
CA ASP A 538 -10.35 18.68 41.94
C ASP A 538 -10.66 17.21 41.64
N ILE A 539 -9.96 16.67 40.66
CA ILE A 539 -10.16 15.32 40.13
C ILE A 539 -8.86 14.52 40.27
N PRO A 540 -8.90 13.28 40.80
CA PRO A 540 -7.71 12.45 40.84
C PRO A 540 -7.30 12.03 39.43
N LEU A 541 -6.00 11.89 39.20
CA LEU A 541 -5.39 11.59 37.91
C LEU A 541 -6.08 10.43 37.16
N TRP A 542 -6.34 9.29 37.86
CA TRP A 542 -6.98 8.13 37.28
C TRP A 542 -8.36 8.43 36.69
N ASN A 543 -9.14 9.29 37.36
CA ASN A 543 -10.49 9.68 36.91
C ASN A 543 -10.41 10.61 35.70
N GLY A 544 -9.45 11.54 35.69
CA GLY A 544 -9.16 12.43 34.59
C GLY A 544 -8.81 11.64 33.29
N LEU A 545 -7.97 10.61 33.43
CA LEU A 545 -7.63 9.73 32.31
C LEU A 545 -8.81 8.85 31.86
N ALA A 546 -9.52 8.22 32.80
CA ALA A 546 -10.68 7.37 32.50
C ALA A 546 -11.78 8.12 31.73
N ARG A 547 -12.07 9.37 32.15
CA ARG A 547 -13.01 10.27 31.47
C ARG A 547 -12.42 10.99 30.25
N SER A 548 -11.13 10.81 29.99
CA SER A 548 -10.42 11.46 28.89
C SER A 548 -10.49 12.99 28.92
N LEU A 549 -10.49 13.63 30.11
CA LEU A 549 -10.61 15.08 30.25
C LEU A 549 -9.42 15.80 29.63
N ASN A 550 -9.69 16.77 28.76
CA ASN A 550 -8.65 17.56 28.10
C ASN A 550 -7.99 18.52 29.08
N THR A 551 -8.75 19.12 30.01
CA THR A 551 -8.28 20.02 31.06
C THR A 551 -7.24 19.34 31.97
N ILE A 552 -7.50 18.10 32.36
CA ILE A 552 -6.56 17.31 33.21
C ILE A 552 -5.33 16.92 32.40
N ALA A 553 -5.54 16.38 31.19
CA ALA A 553 -4.43 15.92 30.34
C ALA A 553 -3.45 17.06 30.00
N ILE A 554 -3.95 18.24 29.68
CA ILE A 554 -3.11 19.42 29.36
C ILE A 554 -2.30 19.87 30.60
N ARG A 555 -2.86 19.79 31.79
CA ARG A 555 -2.09 20.11 33.03
C ARG A 555 -0.94 19.13 33.24
N VAL A 556 -1.17 17.84 33.02
CA VAL A 556 -0.10 16.84 33.05
C VAL A 556 0.93 17.09 31.96
N GLY A 557 0.48 17.37 30.74
CA GLY A 557 1.39 17.67 29.63
C GLY A 557 2.19 18.96 29.81
N ASP A 558 1.63 19.97 30.46
CA ASP A 558 2.33 21.22 30.80
C ASP A 558 3.44 20.97 31.84
N LEU A 559 3.19 20.11 32.84
CA LEU A 559 4.20 19.69 33.82
C LEU A 559 5.36 18.92 33.15
N VAL A 560 5.06 18.02 32.20
CA VAL A 560 6.06 17.24 31.43
C VAL A 560 6.82 18.11 30.44
N GLY A 561 6.13 19.03 29.78
CA GLY A 561 6.62 19.87 28.70
C GLY A 561 6.45 19.25 27.34
N ALA A 562 5.90 20.03 26.39
CA ALA A 562 5.56 19.55 25.04
C ALA A 562 6.77 18.97 24.28
N SER A 563 7.94 19.57 24.41
CA SER A 563 9.18 19.08 23.75
C SER A 563 9.63 17.72 24.29
N ASN A 564 9.50 17.47 25.60
CA ASN A 564 9.83 16.17 26.18
C ASN A 564 8.86 15.09 25.68
N ILE A 565 7.57 15.43 25.58
CA ILE A 565 6.55 14.53 25.03
C ILE A 565 6.86 14.24 23.55
N PHE A 566 7.14 15.27 22.75
CA PHE A 566 7.47 15.11 21.34
C PHE A 566 8.70 14.20 21.18
N ASN A 567 9.79 14.50 21.87
CA ASN A 567 11.02 13.69 21.77
C ASN A 567 10.77 12.22 22.14
N PHE A 568 9.96 11.95 23.15
CA PHE A 568 9.63 10.60 23.54
C PHE A 568 8.79 9.87 22.46
N VAL A 569 7.70 10.46 22.01
CA VAL A 569 6.84 9.80 21.02
C VAL A 569 7.50 9.70 19.64
N TYR A 570 8.31 10.68 19.25
CA TYR A 570 8.98 10.72 17.95
C TYR A 570 10.22 9.81 17.92
N ASN A 571 11.14 9.95 18.88
CA ASN A 571 12.42 9.25 18.87
C ASN A 571 12.34 7.89 19.58
N THR A 572 11.60 7.80 20.72
CA THR A 572 11.55 6.57 21.51
C THR A 572 10.42 5.66 21.03
N LEU A 573 9.26 6.17 20.68
CA LEU A 573 8.16 5.35 20.16
C LEU A 573 8.06 5.35 18.63
N GLN A 574 9.05 5.95 17.96
CA GLN A 574 9.21 5.96 16.49
C GLN A 574 7.96 6.42 15.70
N LEU A 575 7.22 7.38 16.25
CA LEU A 575 6.11 7.99 15.51
C LEU A 575 6.63 8.99 14.49
N ASN A 576 7.37 8.52 13.50
CA ASN A 576 8.20 9.30 12.56
C ASN A 576 7.40 10.11 11.53
N THR A 577 6.08 9.95 11.48
CA THR A 577 5.18 10.73 10.62
C THR A 577 4.76 12.07 11.22
N LEU A 578 5.12 12.33 12.48
CA LEU A 578 4.89 13.62 13.15
C LEU A 578 5.81 14.69 12.57
N ASP A 579 5.30 15.92 12.46
CA ASP A 579 6.06 17.06 11.96
C ASP A 579 6.93 17.68 13.08
N PRO A 580 8.27 17.65 12.97
CA PRO A 580 9.16 18.12 14.02
C PRO A 580 9.13 19.65 14.24
N VAL A 581 8.47 20.40 13.37
CA VAL A 581 8.30 21.85 13.48
C VAL A 581 6.92 22.20 14.02
N ASN A 582 5.87 21.60 13.47
CA ASN A 582 4.49 21.98 13.71
C ASN A 582 3.82 21.19 14.83
N ASP A 583 4.34 19.98 15.16
CA ASP A 583 3.72 19.10 16.14
C ASP A 583 4.31 19.21 17.56
N VAL A 584 5.33 20.05 17.78
CA VAL A 584 5.93 20.29 19.10
C VAL A 584 5.07 21.26 19.93
N GLY A 585 3.85 20.88 20.23
CA GLY A 585 2.92 21.71 21.01
C GLY A 585 2.00 20.86 21.87
N LEU A 586 1.46 21.43 22.96
CA LEU A 586 0.54 20.72 23.85
C LEU A 586 -0.75 20.27 23.15
N ALA A 587 -1.26 21.05 22.20
CA ALA A 587 -2.44 20.66 21.44
C ALA A 587 -2.17 19.40 20.60
N GLN A 588 -1.02 19.34 19.95
CA GLN A 588 -0.61 18.21 19.12
C GLN A 588 -0.24 16.99 19.96
N MET A 589 0.59 17.19 21.00
CA MET A 589 1.17 16.10 21.79
C MET A 589 0.28 15.59 22.93
N VAL A 590 -0.75 16.30 23.31
CA VAL A 590 -1.66 15.90 24.39
C VAL A 590 -3.09 15.66 23.90
N MET A 591 -3.57 16.46 22.95
CA MET A 591 -4.95 16.31 22.44
C MET A 591 -5.00 15.61 21.09
N GLY A 592 -3.86 15.40 20.42
CA GLY A 592 -3.77 14.64 19.19
C GLY A 592 -4.23 15.38 17.95
N SER A 593 -4.08 16.71 17.91
CA SER A 593 -4.34 17.53 16.71
C SER A 593 -3.06 17.73 15.90
N GLN A 594 -2.40 16.62 15.55
CA GLN A 594 -1.17 16.61 14.77
C GLN A 594 -1.41 17.07 13.33
N THR A 595 -0.35 17.52 12.65
CA THR A 595 -0.38 17.96 11.24
C THR A 595 -0.78 16.84 10.30
N HIS A 596 -0.09 15.71 10.36
CA HIS A 596 -0.36 14.53 9.56
C HIS A 596 -0.95 13.38 10.39
N GLY A 597 -0.57 13.28 11.67
CA GLY A 597 -0.94 12.18 12.56
C GLY A 597 -0.05 10.94 12.36
N VAL A 598 -0.57 9.77 12.72
CA VAL A 598 0.15 8.50 12.68
C VAL A 598 -0.69 7.39 12.06
N THR A 599 -0.04 6.31 11.61
CA THR A 599 -0.75 5.11 11.14
C THR A 599 -1.32 4.31 12.31
N PRO A 600 -2.39 3.52 12.11
CA PRO A 600 -2.87 2.58 13.12
C PRO A 600 -1.79 1.61 13.61
N THR A 601 -0.90 1.13 12.72
CA THR A 601 0.21 0.23 13.07
C THR A 601 1.20 0.91 14.03
N ALA A 602 1.64 2.12 13.73
CA ALA A 602 2.55 2.86 14.60
C ALA A 602 1.91 3.18 15.97
N LEU A 603 0.61 3.49 15.99
CA LEU A 603 -0.11 3.76 17.23
C LEU A 603 -0.28 2.49 18.09
N ALA A 604 -0.60 1.34 17.49
CA ALA A 604 -0.66 0.06 18.20
C ALA A 604 0.72 -0.31 18.77
N ALA A 605 1.79 -0.15 17.99
CA ALA A 605 3.16 -0.37 18.43
C ALA A 605 3.51 0.50 19.64
N ALA A 606 3.13 1.78 19.65
CA ALA A 606 3.37 2.68 20.77
C ALA A 606 2.67 2.24 22.08
N PHE A 607 1.56 1.48 22.00
CA PHE A 607 0.85 0.98 23.16
C PHE A 607 1.43 -0.30 23.77
N GLN A 608 2.39 -0.96 23.11
CA GLN A 608 3.13 -2.13 23.64
C GLN A 608 3.76 -1.80 25.01
N ILE A 609 4.25 -0.56 25.18
CA ILE A 609 4.93 -0.09 26.41
C ILE A 609 4.10 -0.27 27.69
N PHE A 610 2.79 -0.48 27.59
CA PHE A 610 1.91 -0.70 28.74
C PHE A 610 1.81 -2.17 29.17
N TYR A 611 2.56 -3.07 28.51
CA TYR A 611 2.70 -4.46 28.94
C TYR A 611 3.78 -4.59 30.04
N ASP A 612 5.00 -4.20 29.76
CA ASP A 612 6.16 -4.30 30.65
C ASP A 612 7.16 -3.13 30.53
N GLY A 613 6.80 -2.12 29.75
CA GLY A 613 7.62 -0.93 29.48
C GLY A 613 8.53 -1.06 28.26
N GLN A 614 8.59 -2.21 27.60
CA GLN A 614 9.38 -2.38 26.39
C GLN A 614 8.65 -1.86 25.15
N TYR A 615 9.43 -1.34 24.22
CA TYR A 615 8.99 -1.04 22.86
C TYR A 615 9.81 -1.90 21.91
N THR A 616 9.12 -2.61 21.01
CA THR A 616 9.74 -3.35 19.91
C THR A 616 9.25 -2.78 18.59
N THR A 617 10.17 -2.53 17.67
CA THR A 617 9.83 -2.04 16.33
C THR A 617 8.87 -3.02 15.63
N PRO A 618 7.71 -2.55 15.15
CA PRO A 618 6.78 -3.42 14.46
C PRO A 618 7.38 -3.97 13.17
N HIS A 619 7.15 -5.25 12.88
CA HIS A 619 7.67 -5.94 11.70
C HIS A 619 6.71 -7.02 11.22
N LEU A 620 6.78 -7.33 9.91
CA LEU A 620 5.85 -8.24 9.22
C LEU A 620 6.49 -9.59 8.86
N TYR A 621 7.81 -9.73 9.00
CA TYR A 621 8.53 -10.98 8.77
C TYR A 621 9.71 -11.12 9.74
N THR A 622 10.17 -12.34 9.95
CA THR A 622 11.36 -12.63 10.75
C THR A 622 12.57 -12.90 9.86
N ARG A 623 12.40 -13.69 8.81
CA ARG A 623 13.49 -14.07 7.89
C ARG A 623 12.98 -14.19 6.45
N VAL A 624 13.90 -14.01 5.52
CA VAL A 624 13.75 -14.37 4.11
C VAL A 624 14.87 -15.31 3.75
N LEU A 625 14.55 -16.48 3.23
CA LEU A 625 15.51 -17.46 2.77
C LEU A 625 15.58 -17.42 1.24
N ASP A 626 16.78 -17.64 0.70
CA ASP A 626 16.98 -17.84 -0.73
C ASP A 626 16.58 -19.26 -1.17
N ARG A 627 16.74 -19.56 -2.45
CA ARG A 627 16.42 -20.88 -3.04
C ARG A 627 17.20 -22.05 -2.41
N ASP A 628 18.40 -21.77 -1.94
CA ASP A 628 19.29 -22.75 -1.33
C ASP A 628 19.04 -22.93 0.17
N GLY A 629 18.09 -22.14 0.74
CA GLY A 629 17.74 -22.13 2.15
C GLY A 629 18.66 -21.29 3.03
N ASN A 630 19.54 -20.46 2.44
CA ASN A 630 20.36 -19.53 3.19
C ASN A 630 19.57 -18.29 3.57
N ILE A 631 19.95 -17.64 4.67
CA ILE A 631 19.31 -16.37 5.10
C ILE A 631 19.70 -15.27 4.12
N TYR A 632 18.70 -14.80 3.36
CA TYR A 632 18.83 -13.66 2.46
C TYR A 632 18.58 -12.34 3.19
N LEU A 633 17.48 -12.21 3.97
CA LEU A 633 17.21 -11.08 4.88
C LEU A 633 16.86 -11.64 6.26
N GLU A 634 17.29 -10.93 7.29
CA GLU A 634 16.87 -11.15 8.66
C GLU A 634 16.34 -9.83 9.23
N ASN A 635 15.10 -9.85 9.72
CA ASN A 635 14.54 -8.66 10.34
C ASN A 635 15.07 -8.56 11.76
N ASN A 636 15.95 -7.59 11.99
CA ASN A 636 16.52 -7.30 13.31
C ASN A 636 15.64 -6.27 14.02
N ALA A 637 14.43 -6.68 14.42
CA ALA A 637 13.55 -5.84 15.20
C ALA A 637 14.27 -5.33 16.46
N THR A 638 14.28 -4.02 16.65
CA THR A 638 14.94 -3.41 17.80
C THR A 638 13.98 -3.37 18.98
N SER A 639 14.38 -4.00 20.10
CA SER A 639 13.64 -3.96 21.36
C SER A 639 14.43 -3.23 22.43
N TYR A 640 13.77 -2.34 23.17
CA TYR A 640 14.38 -1.58 24.26
C TYR A 640 13.36 -1.11 25.29
N GLN A 641 13.85 -0.81 26.50
CA GLN A 641 13.04 -0.31 27.60
C GLN A 641 12.70 1.16 27.37
N ALA A 642 11.45 1.45 27.01
CA ALA A 642 10.93 2.81 26.79
C ALA A 642 10.43 3.47 28.10
N LEU A 643 9.84 2.68 29.00
CA LEU A 643 9.40 3.08 30.32
C LEU A 643 9.92 2.09 31.38
N THR A 644 10.09 2.53 32.62
CA THR A 644 10.34 1.57 33.71
C THR A 644 9.17 0.58 33.83
N PRO A 645 9.41 -0.69 34.21
CA PRO A 645 8.33 -1.66 34.44
C PRO A 645 7.30 -1.20 35.45
N ASP A 646 7.74 -0.39 36.43
CA ASP A 646 6.88 0.21 37.47
C ASP A 646 5.89 1.19 36.85
N THR A 647 6.37 2.10 35.99
CA THR A 647 5.52 3.05 35.25
C THR A 647 4.58 2.33 34.32
N ALA A 648 5.07 1.33 33.57
CA ALA A 648 4.25 0.53 32.67
C ALA A 648 3.08 -0.14 33.40
N TYR A 649 3.37 -0.76 34.56
CA TYR A 649 2.34 -1.41 35.37
C TYR A 649 1.32 -0.41 35.93
N VAL A 650 1.76 0.73 36.49
CA VAL A 650 0.85 1.80 36.97
C VAL A 650 -0.03 2.30 35.80
N MET A 651 0.56 2.56 34.63
CA MET A 651 -0.18 3.02 33.45
C MET A 651 -1.18 1.97 32.96
N ASN A 652 -0.81 0.69 32.94
CA ASN A 652 -1.72 -0.41 32.62
C ASN A 652 -2.95 -0.39 33.53
N ARG A 653 -2.74 -0.28 34.85
CA ARG A 653 -3.83 -0.18 35.85
C ARG A 653 -4.67 1.09 35.67
N LEU A 654 -4.07 2.23 35.34
CA LEU A 654 -4.77 3.47 35.01
C LEU A 654 -5.67 3.31 33.78
N LEU A 655 -5.14 2.72 32.69
CA LEU A 655 -5.86 2.49 31.44
C LEU A 655 -6.98 1.42 31.57
N LYS A 656 -6.86 0.49 32.51
CA LYS A 656 -7.92 -0.43 32.87
C LYS A 656 -9.19 0.32 33.29
N ASN A 657 -9.09 1.45 33.97
CA ASN A 657 -10.26 2.25 34.38
C ASN A 657 -11.04 2.83 33.22
N VAL A 658 -10.45 2.98 32.02
CA VAL A 658 -11.16 3.42 30.81
C VAL A 658 -12.24 2.41 30.41
N LEU A 659 -11.97 1.12 30.62
CA LEU A 659 -12.86 0.00 30.26
C LEU A 659 -13.77 -0.41 31.40
N TYR A 660 -13.25 -0.52 32.64
CA TYR A 660 -13.95 -1.14 33.79
C TYR A 660 -14.66 -0.15 34.68
N SER A 661 -14.22 1.10 34.73
CA SER A 661 -14.86 2.13 35.56
C SER A 661 -16.18 2.63 34.95
N SER A 662 -17.16 2.90 35.78
CA SER A 662 -18.44 3.50 35.37
C SER A 662 -18.30 4.89 34.74
N VAL A 663 -17.21 5.59 35.04
CA VAL A 663 -16.88 6.91 34.46
C VAL A 663 -16.01 6.80 33.21
N GLY A 664 -15.52 5.60 32.88
CA GLY A 664 -14.64 5.35 31.72
C GLY A 664 -15.36 5.57 30.39
N THR A 665 -14.63 6.12 29.41
CA THR A 665 -15.18 6.41 28.07
C THR A 665 -15.60 5.15 27.31
N ALA A 666 -15.06 3.98 27.65
CA ALA A 666 -15.43 2.67 27.12
C ALA A 666 -16.15 1.80 28.17
N GLY A 667 -16.63 2.37 29.26
CA GLY A 667 -17.11 1.66 30.45
C GLY A 667 -18.04 0.48 30.18
N GLY A 668 -17.71 -0.69 30.77
CA GLY A 668 -18.45 -1.94 30.63
C GLY A 668 -18.25 -2.68 29.30
N ARG A 669 -17.36 -2.22 28.39
CA ARG A 669 -17.13 -2.80 27.07
C ARG A 669 -15.72 -3.38 26.97
N TYR A 670 -15.50 -4.50 27.60
CA TYR A 670 -14.25 -5.27 27.58
C TYR A 670 -14.53 -6.71 27.16
N PRO A 671 -13.54 -7.45 26.62
CA PRO A 671 -13.69 -8.87 26.34
C PRO A 671 -13.93 -9.64 27.63
N ASN A 672 -14.84 -10.59 27.61
CA ASN A 672 -15.16 -11.40 28.80
C ASN A 672 -14.71 -12.87 28.64
N SER A 673 -13.91 -13.16 27.61
CA SER A 673 -13.34 -14.48 27.38
C SER A 673 -12.23 -14.76 28.40
N ASN A 674 -12.30 -15.93 29.02
CA ASN A 674 -11.27 -16.50 29.91
C ASN A 674 -10.86 -15.64 31.13
N GLY A 675 -11.64 -14.60 31.50
CA GLY A 675 -11.34 -13.73 32.64
C GLY A 675 -10.08 -12.89 32.51
N MET A 676 -9.49 -12.80 31.31
CA MET A 676 -8.30 -11.99 31.07
C MET A 676 -8.59 -10.49 31.22
N GLU A 677 -7.63 -9.82 31.82
CA GLU A 677 -7.71 -8.37 31.96
C GLU A 677 -7.42 -7.67 30.62
N SER A 678 -7.90 -6.44 30.50
CA SER A 678 -7.62 -5.59 29.33
C SER A 678 -7.48 -4.12 29.73
N PHE A 679 -6.74 -3.39 28.93
CA PHE A 679 -6.61 -1.93 29.04
C PHE A 679 -6.93 -1.28 27.69
N GLY A 680 -7.19 0.04 27.70
CA GLY A 680 -7.39 0.72 26.39
C GLY A 680 -7.66 2.20 26.51
N LYS A 681 -7.74 2.85 25.38
CA LYS A 681 -7.99 4.28 25.25
C LYS A 681 -8.81 4.60 24.02
N THR A 682 -9.85 5.40 24.19
CA THR A 682 -10.64 6.00 23.10
C THR A 682 -10.00 7.27 22.57
N GLY A 683 -10.11 7.53 21.28
CA GLY A 683 -9.67 8.74 20.60
C GLY A 683 -10.78 9.34 19.72
N THR A 684 -10.83 10.66 19.71
CA THR A 684 -11.70 11.44 18.84
C THR A 684 -10.90 12.63 18.35
N ALA A 685 -10.73 12.76 17.04
CA ALA A 685 -10.15 13.96 16.44
C ALA A 685 -11.17 15.10 16.40
N SER A 686 -10.72 16.32 16.11
CA SER A 686 -11.58 17.49 15.99
C SER A 686 -12.71 17.27 14.98
N ASP A 687 -13.91 17.69 15.35
CA ASP A 687 -15.13 17.57 14.52
C ASP A 687 -15.51 16.12 14.19
N GLU A 688 -15.18 15.15 15.07
CA GLU A 688 -15.45 13.72 14.88
C GLU A 688 -15.07 13.17 13.50
N LYS A 689 -13.92 13.62 12.95
CA LYS A 689 -13.42 13.19 11.63
C LYS A 689 -12.74 11.83 11.69
N ASP A 690 -12.04 11.57 12.80
CA ASP A 690 -11.36 10.30 13.08
C ASP A 690 -11.76 9.79 14.45
N LEU A 691 -12.25 8.58 14.52
CA LEU A 691 -12.60 7.87 15.74
C LEU A 691 -11.70 6.67 15.95
N TRP A 692 -11.21 6.53 17.18
CA TRP A 692 -10.20 5.55 17.53
C TRP A 692 -10.52 4.75 18.77
N PHE A 693 -10.00 3.54 18.79
CA PHE A 693 -9.75 2.79 20.02
C PHE A 693 -8.44 2.03 19.89
N VAL A 694 -7.60 2.10 20.93
CA VAL A 694 -6.45 1.21 21.07
C VAL A 694 -6.61 0.46 22.38
N GLY A 695 -6.55 -0.86 22.32
CA GLY A 695 -6.71 -1.72 23.48
C GLY A 695 -5.76 -2.89 23.47
N GLY A 696 -5.32 -3.29 24.67
CA GLY A 696 -4.44 -4.42 24.87
C GLY A 696 -5.03 -5.44 25.83
N THR A 697 -4.66 -6.70 25.62
CA THR A 697 -4.85 -7.86 26.47
C THR A 697 -3.47 -8.44 26.80
N PRO A 698 -3.31 -9.43 27.66
CA PRO A 698 -1.99 -10.03 27.92
C PRO A 698 -1.32 -10.68 26.72
N TYR A 699 -2.05 -10.90 25.60
CA TYR A 699 -1.54 -11.50 24.39
C TYR A 699 -1.30 -10.49 23.26
N TYR A 700 -2.18 -9.49 23.13
CA TYR A 700 -2.24 -8.65 21.94
C TYR A 700 -2.50 -7.19 22.25
N VAL A 701 -2.01 -6.31 21.39
CA VAL A 701 -2.42 -4.91 21.32
C VAL A 701 -3.00 -4.63 19.94
N THR A 702 -4.17 -3.98 19.90
CA THR A 702 -4.91 -3.72 18.67
C THR A 702 -5.34 -2.28 18.58
N ALA A 703 -5.08 -1.62 17.46
CA ALA A 703 -5.64 -0.32 17.10
C ALA A 703 -6.78 -0.47 16.10
N VAL A 704 -7.83 0.30 16.32
CA VAL A 704 -9.02 0.42 15.46
C VAL A 704 -9.23 1.87 15.11
N TRP A 705 -9.30 2.18 13.83
CA TRP A 705 -9.65 3.49 13.27
C TRP A 705 -10.96 3.42 12.48
N TRP A 706 -11.75 4.50 12.53
CA TRP A 706 -12.97 4.69 11.74
C TRP A 706 -13.12 6.16 11.35
N GLY A 707 -13.35 6.43 10.04
CA GLY A 707 -13.47 7.77 9.49
C GLY A 707 -13.68 7.76 7.97
N TYR A 708 -13.54 8.90 7.32
CA TYR A 708 -13.51 9.02 5.85
C TYR A 708 -12.07 9.13 5.36
N ASP A 709 -11.85 8.76 4.10
CA ASP A 709 -10.54 8.91 3.45
C ASP A 709 -10.14 10.39 3.35
N ALA A 710 -11.02 11.25 2.88
CA ALA A 710 -10.89 12.69 3.06
C ALA A 710 -11.54 13.06 4.40
N PRO A 711 -10.81 13.72 5.34
CA PRO A 711 -11.34 14.02 6.67
C PRO A 711 -12.66 14.81 6.63
N TYR A 712 -13.76 14.18 7.00
CA TYR A 712 -15.09 14.75 7.00
C TYR A 712 -15.79 14.50 8.34
N ASP A 713 -16.61 15.46 8.79
CA ASP A 713 -17.37 15.38 10.05
C ASP A 713 -18.45 14.30 9.95
N MET A 714 -18.22 13.15 10.58
CA MET A 714 -19.14 12.01 10.57
C MET A 714 -20.50 12.31 11.21
N THR A 715 -20.60 13.34 12.08
CA THR A 715 -21.87 13.70 12.68
C THR A 715 -22.86 14.30 11.70
N LYS A 716 -22.38 14.83 10.57
CA LYS A 716 -23.23 15.39 9.51
C LYS A 716 -23.98 14.31 8.72
N THR A 717 -23.39 13.11 8.62
CA THR A 717 -23.96 11.98 7.88
C THR A 717 -24.69 10.99 8.80
N LEU A 718 -24.07 10.65 9.93
CA LEU A 718 -24.52 9.63 10.87
C LEU A 718 -25.27 10.21 12.07
N GLY A 719 -25.13 11.52 12.32
CA GLY A 719 -25.63 12.19 13.53
C GLY A 719 -24.81 11.84 14.78
N LYS A 720 -24.99 12.63 15.85
CA LYS A 720 -24.22 12.55 17.10
C LYS A 720 -24.38 11.24 17.88
N GLN A 721 -25.40 10.45 17.59
CA GLN A 721 -25.63 9.20 18.32
C GLN A 721 -24.82 8.03 17.75
N GLN A 722 -24.57 8.01 16.45
CA GLN A 722 -23.87 6.93 15.76
C GLN A 722 -22.36 7.24 15.58
N ALA A 723 -22.00 8.48 15.28
CA ALA A 723 -20.59 8.90 15.18
C ALA A 723 -19.93 8.96 16.56
N LYS A 724 -19.59 7.80 17.13
CA LYS A 724 -18.95 7.67 18.45
C LYS A 724 -17.87 6.61 18.49
N THR A 725 -16.86 6.84 19.31
CA THR A 725 -15.77 5.88 19.60
C THR A 725 -16.25 4.53 20.12
N ARG A 726 -17.48 4.45 20.62
CA ARG A 726 -18.11 3.17 21.02
C ARG A 726 -18.03 2.13 19.91
N THR A 727 -18.18 2.54 18.65
CA THR A 727 -18.06 1.70 17.45
C THR A 727 -16.72 0.97 17.40
N CYS A 728 -15.61 1.71 17.49
CA CYS A 728 -14.26 1.12 17.52
C CYS A 728 -14.04 0.20 18.73
N VAL A 729 -14.57 0.56 19.90
CA VAL A 729 -14.50 -0.28 21.12
C VAL A 729 -15.24 -1.61 20.92
N MET A 730 -16.42 -1.58 20.31
CA MET A 730 -17.22 -2.79 20.10
C MET A 730 -16.60 -3.73 19.07
N ALA A 731 -16.03 -3.18 18.00
CA ALA A 731 -15.29 -3.96 16.99
C ALA A 731 -14.04 -4.62 17.60
N TRP A 732 -13.26 -3.86 18.38
CA TRP A 732 -12.12 -4.38 19.13
C TRP A 732 -12.52 -5.50 20.09
N LYS A 733 -13.59 -5.29 20.87
CA LYS A 733 -14.11 -6.27 21.82
C LYS A 733 -14.50 -7.57 21.11
N ALA A 734 -15.26 -7.47 20.00
CA ALA A 734 -15.70 -8.63 19.24
C ALA A 734 -14.52 -9.45 18.68
N LEU A 735 -13.49 -8.78 18.16
CA LEU A 735 -12.27 -9.45 17.72
C LEU A 735 -11.59 -10.18 18.89
N MET A 736 -11.35 -9.48 20.03
CA MET A 736 -10.65 -10.07 21.17
C MET A 736 -11.44 -11.24 21.79
N GLU A 737 -12.76 -11.17 21.87
CA GLU A 737 -13.59 -12.29 22.35
C GLU A 737 -13.45 -13.54 21.47
N GLN A 738 -13.34 -13.37 20.17
CA GLN A 738 -13.17 -14.47 19.23
C GLN A 738 -11.74 -15.07 19.28
N VAL A 739 -10.71 -14.22 19.19
CA VAL A 739 -9.33 -14.70 19.04
C VAL A 739 -8.72 -15.23 20.34
N GLN A 740 -9.32 -14.90 21.49
CA GLN A 740 -8.84 -15.35 22.81
C GLN A 740 -9.66 -16.47 23.42
N ALA A 741 -10.75 -16.91 22.78
CA ALA A 741 -11.66 -17.90 23.35
C ALA A 741 -10.96 -19.19 23.80
N ASP A 742 -9.99 -19.64 23.01
CA ASP A 742 -9.26 -20.88 23.27
C ASP A 742 -7.88 -20.69 23.90
N LEU A 743 -7.46 -19.40 24.13
CA LEU A 743 -6.15 -19.15 24.71
C LEU A 743 -6.14 -19.39 26.22
N PRO A 744 -5.06 -19.95 26.78
CA PRO A 744 -4.91 -20.10 28.23
C PRO A 744 -5.01 -18.74 28.95
N TYR A 745 -5.48 -18.76 30.21
CA TYR A 745 -5.44 -17.55 31.03
C TYR A 745 -4.00 -17.03 31.18
N LYS A 746 -3.80 -15.73 30.93
CA LYS A 746 -2.54 -15.01 31.14
C LYS A 746 -2.86 -13.70 31.87
N ALA A 747 -2.02 -13.34 32.84
CA ALA A 747 -2.08 -12.03 33.50
C ALA A 747 -1.10 -11.06 32.85
N PHE A 748 -1.34 -9.77 33.00
CA PHE A 748 -0.29 -8.78 32.70
C PHE A 748 0.88 -8.92 33.67
N PRO A 749 2.12 -8.67 33.22
CA PRO A 749 3.28 -8.65 34.12
C PRO A 749 3.04 -7.69 35.27
N SER A 750 3.39 -8.13 36.49
CA SER A 750 3.40 -7.29 37.68
C SER A 750 4.80 -6.74 37.90
N SER A 751 4.93 -5.57 38.54
CA SER A 751 6.21 -5.04 38.97
C SER A 751 6.35 -5.01 40.49
N ALA A 752 7.50 -5.51 40.96
CA ALA A 752 7.82 -5.53 42.39
C ALA A 752 8.02 -4.12 43.00
N GLY A 753 8.34 -3.14 42.14
CA GLY A 753 8.47 -1.74 42.53
C GLY A 753 7.14 -0.99 42.62
N VAL A 754 6.00 -1.67 42.39
CA VAL A 754 4.67 -1.04 42.53
C VAL A 754 3.96 -1.58 43.77
N VAL A 755 3.41 -0.67 44.54
CA VAL A 755 2.68 -0.98 45.79
C VAL A 755 1.24 -0.49 45.71
N GLU A 756 0.32 -1.31 46.17
CA GLU A 756 -1.07 -0.96 46.37
C GLU A 756 -1.24 -0.24 47.72
N ARG A 757 -1.82 0.98 47.69
CA ARG A 757 -2.06 1.77 48.92
C ARG A 757 -3.45 2.39 48.88
N ARG A 758 -4.03 2.57 50.07
CA ARG A 758 -5.26 3.35 50.24
C ARG A 758 -4.93 4.85 50.26
N TYR A 759 -5.69 5.63 49.54
CA TYR A 759 -5.58 7.10 49.56
C TYR A 759 -6.90 7.74 49.95
N CYS A 760 -6.82 8.96 50.49
CA CYS A 760 -7.97 9.79 50.82
C CYS A 760 -8.58 10.37 49.57
N THR A 761 -9.84 10.10 49.28
CA THR A 761 -10.49 10.58 48.05
C THR A 761 -10.71 12.10 47.98
N GLN A 762 -10.61 12.81 49.11
CA GLN A 762 -10.73 14.26 49.17
C GLN A 762 -9.39 14.98 48.91
N SER A 763 -8.29 14.43 49.40
CA SER A 763 -6.98 15.10 49.32
C SER A 763 -6.03 14.46 48.27
N GLY A 764 -6.27 13.21 47.84
CA GLY A 764 -5.34 12.44 47.01
C GLY A 764 -4.14 11.90 47.74
N LEU A 765 -3.94 12.23 49.03
CA LEU A 765 -2.83 11.76 49.87
C LEU A 765 -3.08 10.37 50.44
N LEU A 766 -2.03 9.67 50.94
CA LEU A 766 -2.20 8.36 51.59
C LEU A 766 -3.16 8.46 52.76
N ALA A 767 -4.10 7.55 52.86
CA ALA A 767 -5.18 7.61 53.84
C ALA A 767 -4.68 7.47 55.25
N GLY A 768 -5.10 8.38 56.12
CA GLY A 768 -4.95 8.35 57.59
C GLY A 768 -6.24 7.90 58.28
N GLY A 769 -6.17 7.65 59.58
CA GLY A 769 -7.31 7.19 60.37
C GLY A 769 -8.52 8.12 60.41
N SER A 770 -8.32 9.42 60.08
CA SER A 770 -9.37 10.46 60.07
C SER A 770 -10.01 10.69 58.70
N CYS A 771 -9.60 9.95 57.66
CA CYS A 771 -10.13 10.13 56.30
C CYS A 771 -11.54 9.55 56.19
N PRO A 772 -12.55 10.36 55.80
CA PRO A 772 -13.95 9.93 55.76
C PRO A 772 -14.24 9.00 54.59
N SER A 773 -13.46 9.08 53.51
CA SER A 773 -13.58 8.25 52.33
C SER A 773 -12.23 7.92 51.74
N THR A 774 -12.04 6.65 51.42
CA THR A 774 -10.77 6.15 50.92
C THR A 774 -10.98 5.22 49.70
N ALA A 775 -10.02 5.20 48.77
CA ALA A 775 -9.96 4.26 47.67
C ALA A 775 -8.56 3.66 47.54
N VAL A 776 -8.44 2.64 46.75
CA VAL A 776 -7.15 1.98 46.48
C VAL A 776 -6.50 2.60 45.24
N GLY A 777 -5.19 2.80 45.30
CA GLY A 777 -4.38 3.22 44.16
C GLY A 777 -3.10 2.41 44.02
N TYR A 778 -2.50 2.44 42.82
CA TYR A 778 -1.26 1.78 42.47
C TYR A 778 -0.16 2.83 42.33
N TYR A 779 0.93 2.67 43.08
CA TYR A 779 2.00 3.67 43.16
C TYR A 779 3.35 3.02 42.96
N ARG A 780 4.24 3.73 42.33
CA ARG A 780 5.66 3.39 42.37
C ARG A 780 6.11 3.53 43.82
N ALA A 781 6.86 2.57 44.35
CA ALA A 781 7.29 2.55 45.73
C ALA A 781 8.21 3.73 46.10
N ASP A 782 8.92 4.27 45.12
CA ASP A 782 9.79 5.45 45.24
C ASP A 782 9.06 6.80 45.02
N ASP A 783 7.75 6.78 44.64
CA ASP A 783 6.93 7.99 44.42
C ASP A 783 5.57 7.88 45.12
N LEU A 784 5.59 7.71 46.44
CA LEU A 784 4.39 7.66 47.27
C LEU A 784 3.90 9.07 47.64
N PRO A 785 2.58 9.33 47.59
CA PRO A 785 2.03 10.54 48.18
C PRO A 785 2.33 10.64 49.65
N ALA A 786 2.41 11.86 50.18
CA ALA A 786 2.51 12.10 51.64
C ALA A 786 1.27 11.56 52.37
N ALA A 787 1.40 11.30 53.68
CA ALA A 787 0.26 10.92 54.51
C ALA A 787 -0.76 12.07 54.61
N CYS A 788 -2.04 11.75 54.60
CA CYS A 788 -3.11 12.73 54.72
C CYS A 788 -3.16 13.28 56.15
N ASN A 789 -2.85 14.55 56.32
CA ASN A 789 -2.92 15.28 57.58
C ASN A 789 -4.05 16.32 57.58
N TYR A 790 -4.95 16.26 56.62
CA TYR A 790 -6.06 17.20 56.54
C TYR A 790 -7.07 16.95 57.66
N SER A 791 -7.54 18.07 58.28
CA SER A 791 -8.69 18.06 59.14
C SER A 791 -9.96 18.03 58.30
N HIS A 792 -10.44 16.83 58.02
CA HIS A 792 -11.68 16.67 57.26
C HIS A 792 -12.86 17.12 58.12
N ALA A 793 -13.73 18.01 57.65
CA ALA A 793 -14.98 18.29 58.29
C ALA A 793 -15.75 16.97 58.54
N ALA A 794 -16.18 16.70 59.75
CA ALA A 794 -16.95 15.51 60.06
C ALA A 794 -18.17 15.46 59.11
N ALA A 795 -18.31 14.35 58.36
CA ALA A 795 -19.53 14.11 57.62
C ALA A 795 -20.71 14.23 58.57
N PRO A 796 -21.85 14.85 58.20
CA PRO A 796 -23.04 14.84 59.01
C PRO A 796 -23.31 13.36 59.38
N ALA A 797 -23.44 13.06 60.65
CA ALA A 797 -23.75 11.73 61.17
C ALA A 797 -24.98 11.23 60.43
N ALA A 798 -24.86 10.12 59.70
CA ALA A 798 -26.03 9.45 59.16
C ALA A 798 -26.97 9.18 60.33
N PRO A 799 -28.30 9.40 60.16
CA PRO A 799 -29.25 9.05 61.19
C PRO A 799 -29.04 7.57 61.57
N ALA A 800 -28.94 7.29 62.83
CA ALA A 800 -28.76 5.93 63.36
C ALA A 800 -29.86 5.04 62.78
N ALA A 801 -29.48 4.15 61.91
CA ALA A 801 -30.35 3.09 61.44
C ALA A 801 -30.39 2.07 62.59
N ASP A 802 -31.58 1.80 63.06
CA ASP A 802 -31.86 0.77 64.04
C ASP A 802 -31.23 -0.56 63.63
N ALA A 803 -30.58 -1.19 64.63
CA ALA A 803 -29.98 -2.50 64.44
C ALA A 803 -31.11 -3.56 64.31
N ALA A 804 -31.29 -4.03 63.10
CA ALA A 804 -31.92 -5.34 62.85
C ALA A 804 -31.47 -5.88 61.47
N ASP A 805 -30.91 -7.08 61.56
CA ASP A 805 -30.82 -8.12 60.56
C ASP A 805 -29.59 -8.15 59.59
N ALA A 806 -28.80 -9.14 59.97
CA ALA A 806 -28.17 -10.20 59.14
C ALA A 806 -27.76 -9.93 57.71
N ALA A 807 -26.51 -10.20 57.44
CA ALA A 807 -25.90 -10.34 56.12
C ALA A 807 -26.69 -11.35 55.24
N PRO A 808 -26.84 -11.10 53.93
CA PRO A 808 -27.15 -12.17 53.02
C PRO A 808 -25.89 -12.68 52.32
N GLU A 809 -25.73 -14.01 52.37
CA GLU A 809 -24.84 -14.83 51.57
C GLU A 809 -24.88 -14.46 50.09
N GLN A 810 -23.74 -14.57 49.46
CA GLN A 810 -23.60 -14.54 47.99
C GLN A 810 -24.42 -15.69 47.37
N THR A 811 -25.54 -15.38 46.79
CA THR A 811 -26.26 -16.29 45.92
C THR A 811 -25.79 -16.11 44.48
N VAL A 812 -25.18 -17.14 43.96
CA VAL A 812 -24.90 -17.35 42.49
C VAL A 812 -26.25 -17.43 41.81
N ILE A 813 -26.53 -16.53 40.86
CA ILE A 813 -27.69 -16.56 40.00
C ILE A 813 -27.33 -17.36 38.74
N PRO A 814 -28.08 -18.42 38.38
CA PRO A 814 -27.88 -19.13 37.13
C PRO A 814 -28.40 -18.29 35.95
N ALA A 815 -27.77 -18.46 34.81
CA ALA A 815 -28.18 -17.86 33.55
C ALA A 815 -29.60 -18.28 33.14
N ASP A 816 -30.49 -17.32 33.01
CA ASP A 816 -31.80 -17.52 32.38
C ASP A 816 -31.71 -17.19 30.90
N THR A 817 -31.84 -18.25 30.11
CA THR A 817 -31.98 -18.19 28.63
C THR A 817 -33.47 -18.18 28.29
N SER A 818 -34.09 -17.01 28.23
CA SER A 818 -35.34 -16.84 27.46
C SER A 818 -35.70 -15.36 27.41
N ASN A 819 -35.57 -14.75 26.25
CA ASN A 819 -36.51 -13.85 25.58
C ASN A 819 -35.76 -12.98 24.54
N LEU A 820 -35.58 -13.53 23.37
CA LEU A 820 -35.68 -12.84 22.11
C LEU A 820 -37.15 -12.82 21.73
N ASP A 821 -37.80 -11.63 21.74
CA ASP A 821 -38.76 -11.23 20.73
C ASP A 821 -39.27 -9.80 20.98
N THR A 822 -39.25 -9.03 19.87
CA THR A 822 -40.04 -7.82 19.55
C THR A 822 -39.82 -6.51 20.35
N GLU A 823 -39.12 -5.58 19.79
CA GLU A 823 -39.48 -4.32 19.09
C GLU A 823 -38.25 -3.51 18.65
#